data_6dc5efa8acfb7238fce2e7db95cff1db
#
_entry.id   6dc5efa8acfb7238fce2e7db95cff1db
#
_cell.length_a   1.000
_cell.length_b   1.000
_cell.length_c   1.000
_cell.angle_alpha   90.00
_cell.angle_beta   90.00
_cell.angle_gamma   90.00
#
_symmetry.space_group_name_H-M   'P 1'
#
loop_
_entity.id
_entity.type
_entity.pdbx_description
1 polymer ?
#
loop_
_entity_poly.entity_id
_entity_poly.type
_entity_poly.pdbx_seq_one_letter_code
_entity_poly.pdbx_strand_id
1 'polypeptide(L)'
;MSRKDLANAIRALSMDAVQKANSGHPGAPMGMADIAEVLWNDFLKHNPTDPTGYDRDRFILSNGHASMLLYSLLHLTGYDLPLEELKNFRQLHSKTPGHPEIGYTPGVETTTGPLGQGLANAVGLAIAERTLGAQFNRPDHEIVDHYTYVFMGDGCLMEGISHEVCSLAGTLGLGKLIGFYDHNGISIDGETEGWFTDDTAKRFEAYHWHVVHDIDGHDPEAVKKAILEAQSVKDKPSLIICRTVIGFGSPNKAGKEESHGAALGEEEVALTRQKLGWHHPAFEIPKEIYRAWDGREKGEKAQQQWQEKFAAYEKAYPELAAEFTRRMSGGLPETWESATQKFINDLQANPAKIATRKASQNTLNAYGPLLPELLGGSADLAPSNLTIWKGSTSLKEDPAGNYIHYGVREFGMTAIANGIAHHGGFVPYTATFLMFVEYARNAARMAALMKARQIMVYTHDSIGLGEDGPTHQAVEQLASLRLTPNFSTWRPCDQVEAAVGWKLAIERHHGPTALILSRQNLAQVERTPEQVKAIARGGYILKDSGGKPDIILIATGSEMEITLQAAEKLTGEGHNVRVVSLPSTDIFDAQDEAYRESVLPAHVTARVAVEAGIADYWYKYVGLKGAIIGMTGYGESAPADKLFPYFGFTVENIVEKARRVLNIKG
;
A
#
# COMPACT_ATOMS: atom_id res chain seq x y z
N MET A 1 0.07 37.72 20.74
CA MET A 1 0.81 36.88 19.80
C MET A 1 0.04 36.86 18.50
N SER A 2 0.68 37.09 17.40
CA SER A 2 0.04 37.08 16.08
C SER A 2 0.10 35.70 15.42
N ARG A 3 -0.82 35.40 14.47
CA ARG A 3 -0.73 34.20 13.64
C ARG A 3 0.60 34.10 12.88
N LYS A 4 1.14 35.27 12.49
CA LYS A 4 2.45 35.35 11.85
C LYS A 4 3.57 34.79 12.74
N ASP A 5 3.54 35.05 14.04
CA ASP A 5 4.55 34.51 14.96
C ASP A 5 4.44 33.00 15.07
N LEU A 6 3.23 32.44 15.03
CA LEU A 6 2.99 31.00 15.04
C LEU A 6 3.50 30.34 13.76
N ALA A 7 3.22 30.92 12.60
CA ALA A 7 3.73 30.43 11.31
C ALA A 7 5.27 30.55 11.24
N ASN A 8 5.84 31.62 11.80
CA ASN A 8 7.29 31.81 11.83
C ASN A 8 8.02 30.77 12.70
N ALA A 9 7.36 30.23 13.72
CA ALA A 9 7.92 29.11 14.48
C ALA A 9 8.15 27.86 13.59
N ILE A 10 7.21 27.56 12.67
CA ILE A 10 7.37 26.49 11.68
C ILE A 10 8.55 26.79 10.76
N ARG A 11 8.63 28.04 10.24
CA ARG A 11 9.71 28.46 9.35
C ARG A 11 11.07 28.35 10.03
N ALA A 12 11.17 28.82 11.28
CA ALA A 12 12.41 28.75 12.06
C ALA A 12 12.86 27.31 12.29
N LEU A 13 11.99 26.45 12.80
CA LEU A 13 12.33 25.03 13.04
C LEU A 13 12.73 24.31 11.75
N SER A 14 12.02 24.59 10.65
CA SER A 14 12.29 23.94 9.38
C SER A 14 13.63 24.35 8.79
N MET A 15 13.93 25.64 8.73
CA MET A 15 15.23 26.09 8.20
C MET A 15 16.40 25.68 9.11
N ASP A 16 16.20 25.69 10.45
CA ASP A 16 17.25 25.31 11.39
C ASP A 16 17.59 23.81 11.29
N ALA A 17 16.57 22.95 11.21
CA ALA A 17 16.79 21.51 11.09
C ALA A 17 17.46 21.14 9.77
N VAL A 18 17.02 21.72 8.66
CA VAL A 18 17.63 21.50 7.35
C VAL A 18 19.06 22.05 7.34
N GLN A 19 19.31 23.23 7.90
CA GLN A 19 20.64 23.83 7.99
C GLN A 19 21.59 22.95 8.82
N LYS A 20 21.14 22.48 9.98
CA LYS A 20 21.94 21.62 10.87
C LYS A 20 22.27 20.29 10.21
N ALA A 21 21.31 19.67 9.51
CA ALA A 21 21.52 18.43 8.78
C ALA A 21 22.34 18.63 7.49
N ASN A 22 22.48 19.86 7.03
CA ASN A 22 23.00 20.22 5.71
C ASN A 22 22.38 19.36 4.58
N SER A 23 21.11 19.05 4.75
CA SER A 23 20.32 18.18 3.85
C SER A 23 18.83 18.38 4.12
N GLY A 24 18.03 18.50 3.07
CA GLY A 24 16.58 18.62 3.18
C GLY A 24 16.02 19.73 2.31
N HIS A 25 14.73 20.03 2.51
CA HIS A 25 13.93 20.91 1.66
C HIS A 25 13.28 22.00 2.52
N PRO A 26 13.89 23.19 2.67
CA PRO A 26 13.34 24.23 3.54
C PRO A 26 12.24 25.05 2.86
N GLY A 27 12.22 25.12 1.54
CA GLY A 27 11.41 26.08 0.79
C GLY A 27 9.91 25.88 0.94
N ALA A 28 9.39 24.69 0.72
CA ALA A 28 7.97 24.38 0.85
C ALA A 28 7.47 24.51 2.30
N PRO A 29 8.16 24.03 3.36
CA PRO A 29 7.79 24.30 4.74
C PRO A 29 7.66 25.79 5.05
N MET A 30 8.56 26.62 4.54
CA MET A 30 8.52 28.07 4.75
C MET A 30 7.37 28.73 3.98
N GLY A 31 7.07 28.27 2.78
CA GLY A 31 5.99 28.78 1.94
C GLY A 31 4.60 28.42 2.47
N MET A 32 4.44 27.20 2.97
CA MET A 32 3.13 26.68 3.43
C MET A 32 2.83 26.93 4.91
N ALA A 33 3.71 27.58 5.65
CA ALA A 33 3.58 27.75 7.10
C ALA A 33 2.29 28.45 7.54
N ASP A 34 1.82 29.47 6.81
CA ASP A 34 0.58 30.20 7.15
C ASP A 34 -0.65 29.31 6.91
N ILE A 35 -0.68 28.56 5.81
CA ILE A 35 -1.77 27.60 5.49
C ILE A 35 -1.84 26.53 6.58
N ALA A 36 -0.70 25.98 6.96
CA ALA A 36 -0.61 24.93 7.98
C ALA A 36 -1.04 25.44 9.36
N GLU A 37 -0.64 26.68 9.70
CA GLU A 37 -1.05 27.33 10.96
C GLU A 37 -2.57 27.41 11.08
N VAL A 38 -3.24 27.90 10.04
CA VAL A 38 -4.71 28.05 10.06
C VAL A 38 -5.38 26.66 10.14
N LEU A 39 -4.95 25.70 9.32
CA LEU A 39 -5.56 24.37 9.31
C LEU A 39 -5.42 23.67 10.67
N TRP A 40 -4.22 23.64 11.23
CA TRP A 40 -3.93 22.86 12.44
C TRP A 40 -4.48 23.50 13.72
N ASN A 41 -4.47 24.82 13.83
CA ASN A 41 -4.99 25.49 15.00
C ASN A 41 -6.51 25.66 15.00
N ASP A 42 -7.12 25.98 13.84
CA ASP A 42 -8.54 26.30 13.79
C ASP A 42 -9.44 25.12 13.45
N PHE A 43 -8.99 24.18 12.61
CA PHE A 43 -9.85 23.17 11.99
C PHE A 43 -9.51 21.73 12.33
N LEU A 44 -8.25 21.32 12.27
CA LEU A 44 -7.86 19.91 12.38
C LEU A 44 -8.28 19.32 13.73
N LYS A 45 -9.07 18.26 13.67
CA LYS A 45 -9.47 17.47 14.83
C LYS A 45 -8.44 16.36 15.06
N HIS A 46 -7.57 16.56 16.03
CA HIS A 46 -6.51 15.63 16.38
C HIS A 46 -6.23 15.63 17.86
N ASN A 47 -5.68 14.53 18.39
CA ASN A 47 -5.24 14.45 19.78
C ASN A 47 -3.76 14.08 19.84
N PRO A 48 -2.85 15.00 20.18
CA PRO A 48 -1.43 14.71 20.30
C PRO A 48 -1.08 13.64 21.34
N THR A 49 -1.92 13.45 22.38
CA THR A 49 -1.69 12.44 23.42
C THR A 49 -2.21 11.05 23.03
N ASP A 50 -3.07 10.96 22.03
CA ASP A 50 -3.52 9.71 21.40
C ASP A 50 -3.65 9.88 19.88
N PRO A 51 -2.55 9.71 19.14
CA PRO A 51 -2.55 9.88 17.68
C PRO A 51 -3.30 8.78 16.92
N THR A 52 -3.90 7.82 17.63
CA THR A 52 -4.60 6.65 17.05
C THR A 52 -6.12 6.72 17.19
N GLY A 53 -6.67 7.78 17.80
CA GLY A 53 -8.11 7.96 17.97
C GLY A 53 -8.89 7.75 16.66
N TYR A 54 -9.96 6.94 16.70
CA TYR A 54 -10.61 6.44 15.49
C TYR A 54 -11.24 7.52 14.61
N ASP A 55 -11.80 8.56 15.21
CA ASP A 55 -12.49 9.64 14.49
C ASP A 55 -11.67 10.93 14.39
N ARG A 56 -10.34 10.83 14.43
CA ARG A 56 -9.46 11.96 14.14
C ARG A 56 -9.49 12.33 12.67
N ASP A 57 -9.32 13.59 12.34
CA ASP A 57 -9.03 14.01 10.98
C ASP A 57 -7.68 13.42 10.51
N ARG A 58 -7.56 13.18 9.22
CA ARG A 58 -6.33 12.68 8.61
C ARG A 58 -5.61 13.81 7.88
N PHE A 59 -4.36 14.02 8.21
CA PHE A 59 -3.51 14.98 7.52
C PHE A 59 -2.42 14.27 6.72
N ILE A 60 -2.34 14.55 5.42
CA ILE A 60 -1.38 13.96 4.49
C ILE A 60 -0.53 15.04 3.86
N LEU A 61 0.78 14.86 3.90
CA LEU A 61 1.74 15.69 3.19
C LEU A 61 2.21 14.94 1.94
N SER A 62 1.51 15.12 0.81
CA SER A 62 1.84 14.43 -0.45
C SER A 62 3.15 14.90 -1.07
N ASN A 63 3.50 16.17 -0.90
CA ASN A 63 4.83 16.69 -1.16
C ASN A 63 5.78 16.38 0.02
N GLY A 64 6.05 15.08 0.21
CA GLY A 64 6.75 14.54 1.38
C GLY A 64 8.17 15.08 1.60
N HIS A 65 8.79 15.67 0.58
CA HIS A 65 10.06 16.38 0.74
C HIS A 65 9.95 17.59 1.70
N ALA A 66 8.75 18.16 1.86
CA ALA A 66 8.48 19.21 2.86
C ALA A 66 8.33 18.67 4.29
N SER A 67 8.94 17.54 4.62
CA SER A 67 8.76 16.79 5.87
C SER A 67 8.93 17.62 7.14
N MET A 68 9.83 18.60 7.14
CA MET A 68 10.01 19.49 8.30
C MET A 68 8.79 20.36 8.61
N LEU A 69 7.90 20.62 7.63
CA LEU A 69 6.60 21.24 7.92
C LEU A 69 5.80 20.36 8.88
N LEU A 70 5.65 19.08 8.53
CA LEU A 70 4.89 18.13 9.36
C LEU A 70 5.55 17.90 10.72
N TYR A 71 6.88 17.72 10.76
CA TYR A 71 7.58 17.50 12.02
C TYR A 71 7.50 18.72 12.95
N SER A 72 7.58 19.93 12.39
CA SER A 72 7.39 21.16 13.17
C SER A 72 5.98 21.25 13.76
N LEU A 73 4.95 20.91 12.97
CA LEU A 73 3.56 20.88 13.42
C LEU A 73 3.34 19.84 14.53
N LEU A 74 3.84 18.62 14.36
CA LEU A 74 3.71 17.55 15.35
C LEU A 74 4.42 17.93 16.68
N HIS A 75 5.64 18.49 16.58
CA HIS A 75 6.37 18.97 17.74
C HIS A 75 5.63 20.10 18.47
N LEU A 76 5.23 21.14 17.74
CA LEU A 76 4.61 22.34 18.34
C LEU A 76 3.25 22.02 18.98
N THR A 77 2.47 21.13 18.37
CA THR A 77 1.14 20.76 18.88
C THR A 77 1.17 19.76 20.04
N GLY A 78 2.34 19.19 20.36
CA GLY A 78 2.53 18.40 21.57
C GLY A 78 2.49 16.89 21.40
N TYR A 79 2.70 16.36 20.17
CA TYR A 79 2.95 14.94 19.97
C TYR A 79 4.27 14.51 20.63
N ASP A 80 4.45 13.22 20.84
CA ASP A 80 5.72 12.65 21.36
C ASP A 80 6.85 12.75 20.31
N LEU A 81 7.17 13.99 19.98
CA LEU A 81 8.25 14.35 19.08
C LEU A 81 9.06 15.51 19.71
N PRO A 82 9.98 15.21 20.62
CA PRO A 82 10.76 16.23 21.31
C PRO A 82 11.69 17.01 20.38
N LEU A 83 12.06 18.23 20.77
CA LEU A 83 12.92 19.11 19.99
C LEU A 83 14.25 18.47 19.57
N GLU A 84 14.76 17.57 20.38
CA GLU A 84 16.01 16.85 20.07
C GLU A 84 15.88 15.99 18.81
N GLU A 85 14.69 15.43 18.55
CA GLU A 85 14.42 14.68 17.30
C GLU A 85 14.43 15.63 16.08
N LEU A 86 13.95 16.85 16.20
CA LEU A 86 14.06 17.84 15.12
C LEU A 86 15.51 18.25 14.87
N LYS A 87 16.32 18.37 15.92
CA LYS A 87 17.77 18.62 15.81
C LYS A 87 18.51 17.45 15.17
N ASN A 88 17.96 16.24 15.27
CA ASN A 88 18.48 15.02 14.65
C ASN A 88 17.78 14.67 13.32
N PHE A 89 17.24 15.67 12.63
CA PHE A 89 16.62 15.49 11.32
C PHE A 89 17.56 14.76 10.35
N ARG A 90 17.05 13.72 9.70
CA ARG A 90 17.79 12.87 8.75
C ARG A 90 18.98 12.11 9.36
N GLN A 91 19.04 11.96 10.68
CA GLN A 91 20.08 11.17 11.32
C GLN A 91 19.60 9.72 11.56
N LEU A 92 20.55 8.79 11.64
CA LEU A 92 20.26 7.37 11.83
C LEU A 92 19.42 7.16 13.11
N HIS A 93 18.33 6.43 12.99
CA HIS A 93 17.36 6.10 14.05
C HIS A 93 16.59 7.27 14.66
N SER A 94 16.66 8.47 14.10
CA SER A 94 15.82 9.59 14.55
C SER A 94 14.34 9.35 14.19
N LYS A 95 13.42 9.97 14.96
CA LYS A 95 11.99 9.99 14.65
C LYS A 95 11.65 10.97 13.50
N THR A 96 12.65 11.60 12.90
CA THR A 96 12.48 12.58 11.82
C THR A 96 13.24 12.17 10.55
N PRO A 97 12.82 11.07 9.88
CA PRO A 97 13.41 10.66 8.62
C PRO A 97 13.26 11.72 7.54
N GLY A 98 14.03 11.62 6.46
CA GLY A 98 14.07 12.62 5.40
C GLY A 98 12.74 12.93 4.73
N HIS A 99 11.86 11.94 4.67
CA HIS A 99 10.46 12.03 4.24
C HIS A 99 9.58 11.37 5.32
N PRO A 100 8.31 11.77 5.49
CA PRO A 100 7.46 11.19 6.52
C PRO A 100 7.30 9.68 6.37
N GLU A 101 7.46 8.95 7.46
CA GLU A 101 7.30 7.49 7.48
C GLU A 101 6.32 7.09 8.60
N ILE A 102 5.26 6.39 8.20
CA ILE A 102 4.29 5.83 9.15
C ILE A 102 4.98 4.81 10.07
N GLY A 103 4.68 4.89 11.36
CA GLY A 103 5.29 4.00 12.37
C GLY A 103 6.63 4.48 12.93
N TYR A 104 7.26 5.51 12.34
CA TYR A 104 8.45 6.17 12.88
C TYR A 104 8.10 7.39 13.71
N THR A 105 7.30 8.28 13.15
CA THR A 105 6.91 9.54 13.80
C THR A 105 5.46 9.45 14.27
N PRO A 106 5.15 9.63 15.57
CA PRO A 106 3.78 9.69 16.04
C PRO A 106 2.97 10.78 15.31
N GLY A 107 1.79 10.43 14.82
CA GLY A 107 0.91 11.36 14.08
C GLY A 107 1.11 11.40 12.57
N VAL A 108 2.11 10.68 12.03
CA VAL A 108 2.25 10.48 10.58
C VAL A 108 1.29 9.40 10.10
N GLU A 109 0.40 9.74 9.17
CA GLU A 109 -0.68 8.88 8.70
C GLU A 109 -0.27 7.96 7.53
N THR A 110 0.75 8.33 6.77
CA THR A 110 1.27 7.54 5.65
C THR A 110 2.72 7.90 5.33
N THR A 111 3.43 7.00 4.67
CA THR A 111 4.78 7.28 4.16
C THR A 111 4.67 7.95 2.80
N THR A 112 5.29 9.12 2.67
CA THR A 112 5.36 9.89 1.43
C THR A 112 6.81 10.14 1.01
N GLY A 113 6.99 10.77 -0.14
CA GLY A 113 8.30 10.97 -0.78
C GLY A 113 8.18 10.75 -2.28
N PRO A 114 7.67 9.58 -2.75
CA PRO A 114 7.22 9.45 -4.13
C PRO A 114 6.00 10.35 -4.37
N LEU A 115 6.18 11.42 -5.13
CA LEU A 115 5.18 12.47 -5.36
C LEU A 115 3.86 11.90 -5.91
N GLY A 116 2.74 12.43 -5.45
CA GLY A 116 1.40 12.03 -5.89
C GLY A 116 0.81 10.83 -5.14
N GLN A 117 1.61 9.96 -4.55
CA GLN A 117 1.07 8.80 -3.84
C GLN A 117 0.40 9.18 -2.50
N GLY A 118 0.87 10.23 -1.81
CA GLY A 118 0.18 10.77 -0.64
C GLY A 118 -1.23 11.24 -0.96
N LEU A 119 -1.42 11.91 -2.10
CA LEU A 119 -2.75 12.29 -2.61
C LEU A 119 -3.63 11.05 -2.87
N ALA A 120 -3.06 10.00 -3.45
CA ALA A 120 -3.77 8.74 -3.67
C ALA A 120 -4.16 8.06 -2.34
N ASN A 121 -3.26 8.05 -1.36
CA ASN A 121 -3.56 7.55 -0.01
C ASN A 121 -4.69 8.37 0.64
N ALA A 122 -4.69 9.69 0.48
CA ALA A 122 -5.75 10.57 0.98
C ALA A 122 -7.12 10.23 0.37
N VAL A 123 -7.17 9.92 -0.93
CA VAL A 123 -8.40 9.41 -1.57
C VAL A 123 -8.85 8.10 -0.92
N GLY A 124 -7.92 7.20 -0.63
CA GLY A 124 -8.22 5.93 0.07
C GLY A 124 -8.78 6.14 1.48
N LEU A 125 -8.19 7.07 2.25
CA LEU A 125 -8.67 7.44 3.58
C LEU A 125 -10.10 8.02 3.52
N ALA A 126 -10.38 8.87 2.54
CA ALA A 126 -11.71 9.46 2.35
C ALA A 126 -12.77 8.42 1.91
N ILE A 127 -12.39 7.46 1.06
CA ILE A 127 -13.26 6.33 0.71
C ILE A 127 -13.59 5.51 1.97
N ALA A 128 -12.58 5.20 2.78
CA ALA A 128 -12.76 4.42 4.00
C ALA A 128 -13.66 5.14 5.00
N GLU A 129 -13.47 6.44 5.24
CA GLU A 129 -14.34 7.24 6.10
C GLU A 129 -15.79 7.20 5.62
N ARG A 130 -16.02 7.52 4.34
CA ARG A 130 -17.37 7.55 3.76
C ARG A 130 -18.07 6.20 3.87
N THR A 131 -17.37 5.13 3.52
CA THR A 131 -17.94 3.76 3.53
C THR A 131 -18.19 3.29 4.96
N LEU A 132 -17.25 3.52 5.87
CA LEU A 132 -17.41 3.17 7.28
C LEU A 132 -18.57 3.95 7.93
N GLY A 133 -18.66 5.25 7.64
CA GLY A 133 -19.76 6.10 8.08
C GLY A 133 -21.13 5.58 7.56
N ALA A 134 -21.22 5.22 6.29
CA ALA A 134 -22.44 4.65 5.71
C ALA A 134 -22.82 3.31 6.34
N GLN A 135 -21.86 2.49 6.74
CA GLN A 135 -22.12 1.20 7.38
C GLN A 135 -22.52 1.33 8.85
N PHE A 136 -21.90 2.24 9.60
CA PHE A 136 -22.02 2.29 11.07
C PHE A 136 -22.83 3.46 11.61
N ASN A 137 -22.81 4.63 10.98
CA ASN A 137 -23.56 5.78 11.50
C ASN A 137 -25.07 5.49 11.52
N ARG A 138 -25.74 6.01 12.54
CA ARG A 138 -27.19 5.91 12.72
C ARG A 138 -27.75 7.30 13.07
N PRO A 139 -29.06 7.54 12.87
CA PRO A 139 -29.67 8.80 13.28
C PRO A 139 -29.32 9.14 14.73
N ASP A 140 -28.86 10.37 14.97
CA ASP A 140 -28.39 10.89 16.26
C ASP A 140 -27.13 10.20 16.82
N HIS A 141 -26.51 9.31 16.08
CA HIS A 141 -25.31 8.55 16.47
C HIS A 141 -24.30 8.50 15.34
N GLU A 142 -23.68 9.62 15.03
CA GLU A 142 -22.59 9.72 14.06
C GLU A 142 -21.24 9.45 14.75
N ILE A 143 -20.72 8.24 14.63
CA ILE A 143 -19.46 7.82 15.23
C ILE A 143 -18.26 7.89 14.27
N VAL A 144 -18.53 8.07 12.97
CA VAL A 144 -17.52 8.27 11.93
C VAL A 144 -17.82 9.59 11.21
N ASP A 145 -17.05 10.62 11.54
CA ASP A 145 -17.25 11.97 10.99
C ASP A 145 -15.94 12.76 11.03
N HIS A 146 -15.03 12.44 10.11
CA HIS A 146 -13.74 13.10 10.02
C HIS A 146 -13.36 13.46 8.59
N TYR A 147 -12.58 14.52 8.46
CA TYR A 147 -12.03 14.99 7.19
C TYR A 147 -10.68 14.33 6.89
N THR A 148 -10.36 14.29 5.60
CA THR A 148 -9.00 14.04 5.12
C THR A 148 -8.50 15.31 4.44
N TYR A 149 -7.42 15.86 4.97
CA TYR A 149 -6.73 17.04 4.44
C TYR A 149 -5.42 16.60 3.78
N VAL A 150 -5.14 17.08 2.58
CA VAL A 150 -3.91 16.74 1.86
C VAL A 150 -3.23 17.98 1.31
N PHE A 151 -1.94 18.15 1.62
CA PHE A 151 -1.09 19.17 1.03
C PHE A 151 -0.33 18.57 -0.16
N MET A 152 -0.26 19.33 -1.24
CA MET A 152 0.40 18.91 -2.49
C MET A 152 1.04 20.10 -3.19
N GLY A 153 2.12 19.86 -3.92
CA GLY A 153 2.78 20.87 -4.76
C GLY A 153 2.63 20.57 -6.26
N ASP A 154 3.26 21.40 -7.08
CA ASP A 154 3.28 21.27 -8.54
C ASP A 154 3.68 19.87 -9.00
N GLY A 155 4.76 19.32 -8.43
CA GLY A 155 5.25 17.97 -8.77
C GLY A 155 4.25 16.87 -8.47
N CYS A 156 3.46 16.97 -7.39
CA CYS A 156 2.40 16.00 -7.11
C CYS A 156 1.32 15.99 -8.21
N LEU A 157 1.02 17.16 -8.77
CA LEU A 157 0.01 17.32 -9.82
C LEU A 157 0.53 17.03 -11.23
N MET A 158 1.85 17.05 -11.44
CA MET A 158 2.49 16.58 -12.67
C MET A 158 2.46 15.06 -12.79
N GLU A 159 2.50 14.35 -11.66
CA GLU A 159 2.48 12.88 -11.65
C GLU A 159 1.18 12.32 -12.24
N GLY A 160 1.30 11.33 -13.12
CA GLY A 160 0.15 10.70 -13.79
C GLY A 160 -0.87 10.10 -12.81
N ILE A 161 -0.42 9.60 -11.66
CA ILE A 161 -1.30 9.06 -10.62
C ILE A 161 -2.32 10.10 -10.12
N SER A 162 -2.00 11.39 -10.13
CA SER A 162 -2.92 12.44 -9.71
C SER A 162 -4.16 12.52 -10.61
N HIS A 163 -4.00 12.26 -11.92
CA HIS A 163 -5.13 12.17 -12.85
C HIS A 163 -6.03 10.97 -12.53
N GLU A 164 -5.44 9.81 -12.27
CA GLU A 164 -6.19 8.60 -11.93
C GLU A 164 -7.05 8.79 -10.68
N VAL A 165 -6.43 9.24 -9.60
CA VAL A 165 -7.08 9.26 -8.28
C VAL A 165 -8.02 10.46 -8.10
N CYS A 166 -7.69 11.63 -8.65
CA CYS A 166 -8.56 12.81 -8.55
C CYS A 166 -9.81 12.66 -9.40
N SER A 167 -9.70 12.07 -10.58
CA SER A 167 -10.86 11.72 -11.41
C SER A 167 -11.81 10.77 -10.68
N LEU A 168 -11.28 9.71 -10.04
CA LEU A 168 -12.09 8.77 -9.28
C LEU A 168 -12.71 9.41 -8.03
N ALA A 169 -11.97 10.25 -7.31
CA ALA A 169 -12.47 10.95 -6.13
C ALA A 169 -13.67 11.86 -6.44
N GLY A 170 -13.60 12.59 -7.56
CA GLY A 170 -14.72 13.40 -8.05
C GLY A 170 -15.92 12.54 -8.45
N THR A 171 -15.69 11.42 -9.16
CA THR A 171 -16.74 10.46 -9.53
C THR A 171 -17.45 9.89 -8.31
N LEU A 172 -16.71 9.59 -7.24
CA LEU A 172 -17.27 9.07 -5.99
C LEU A 172 -17.89 10.16 -5.09
N GLY A 173 -17.68 11.44 -5.38
CA GLY A 173 -18.24 12.53 -4.59
C GLY A 173 -17.72 12.59 -3.14
N LEU A 174 -16.40 12.51 -2.95
CA LEU A 174 -15.78 12.42 -1.62
C LEU A 174 -15.75 13.79 -0.91
N GLY A 175 -16.88 14.22 -0.37
CA GLY A 175 -17.08 15.58 0.18
C GLY A 175 -16.25 15.93 1.42
N LYS A 176 -15.63 14.95 2.08
CA LYS A 176 -14.72 15.19 3.22
C LYS A 176 -13.24 15.10 2.84
N LEU A 177 -12.91 15.08 1.56
CA LEU A 177 -11.55 15.21 1.04
C LEU A 177 -11.30 16.65 0.64
N ILE A 178 -10.34 17.31 1.30
CA ILE A 178 -9.95 18.70 1.03
C ILE A 178 -8.45 18.75 0.73
N GLY A 179 -8.12 19.11 -0.51
CA GLY A 179 -6.76 19.29 -0.98
C GLY A 179 -6.34 20.76 -0.94
N PHE A 180 -5.08 21.00 -0.58
CA PHE A 180 -4.43 22.31 -0.65
C PHE A 180 -3.29 22.22 -1.66
N TYR A 181 -3.40 22.98 -2.73
CA TYR A 181 -2.36 23.07 -3.73
C TYR A 181 -1.44 24.26 -3.43
N ASP A 182 -0.21 23.95 -3.08
CA ASP A 182 0.90 24.91 -2.95
C ASP A 182 1.35 25.35 -4.35
N HIS A 183 0.67 26.36 -4.85
CA HIS A 183 0.93 26.91 -6.19
C HIS A 183 2.00 27.99 -6.09
N ASN A 184 3.27 27.59 -6.02
CA ASN A 184 4.42 28.48 -5.96
C ASN A 184 5.17 28.63 -7.29
N GLY A 185 4.86 27.80 -8.29
CA GLY A 185 5.43 27.86 -9.64
C GLY A 185 6.91 27.48 -9.73
N ILE A 186 7.44 26.83 -8.70
CA ILE A 186 8.87 26.44 -8.64
C ILE A 186 9.01 24.95 -8.41
N SER A 187 9.84 24.32 -9.22
CA SER A 187 10.35 22.97 -9.02
C SER A 187 11.86 22.99 -8.77
N ILE A 188 12.49 21.82 -8.61
CA ILE A 188 13.93 21.73 -8.43
C ILE A 188 14.71 22.19 -9.68
N ASP A 189 14.09 22.12 -10.86
CA ASP A 189 14.68 22.56 -12.13
C ASP A 189 14.46 24.06 -12.41
N GLY A 190 13.73 24.78 -11.54
CA GLY A 190 13.43 26.20 -11.68
C GLY A 190 11.93 26.49 -11.87
N GLU A 191 11.62 27.59 -12.57
CA GLU A 191 10.25 28.03 -12.84
C GLU A 191 9.52 27.02 -13.71
N THR A 192 8.30 26.63 -13.30
CA THR A 192 7.51 25.56 -13.97
C THR A 192 6.87 26.01 -15.30
N GLU A 193 6.83 27.30 -15.61
CA GLU A 193 6.16 27.86 -16.79
C GLU A 193 6.58 27.20 -18.12
N GLY A 194 7.84 26.69 -18.19
CA GLY A 194 8.36 26.05 -19.41
C GLY A 194 7.90 24.60 -19.64
N TRP A 195 7.34 23.92 -18.63
CA TRP A 195 6.98 22.48 -18.73
C TRP A 195 5.74 22.07 -17.94
N PHE A 196 5.09 22.98 -17.21
CA PHE A 196 3.82 22.72 -16.53
C PHE A 196 2.93 23.96 -16.66
N THR A 197 2.08 23.95 -17.68
CA THR A 197 1.19 25.06 -18.03
C THR A 197 -0.29 24.68 -17.96
N ASP A 198 -0.60 23.58 -17.24
CA ASP A 198 -1.97 23.11 -17.06
C ASP A 198 -2.80 24.17 -16.33
N ASP A 199 -4.03 24.39 -16.79
CA ASP A 199 -5.04 25.10 -16.01
C ASP A 199 -5.58 24.13 -14.94
N THR A 200 -4.90 24.09 -13.80
CA THR A 200 -5.21 23.15 -12.71
C THR A 200 -6.64 23.33 -12.20
N ALA A 201 -7.15 24.57 -12.13
CA ALA A 201 -8.51 24.81 -11.71
C ALA A 201 -9.52 24.13 -12.64
N LYS A 202 -9.44 24.37 -13.95
CA LYS A 202 -10.30 23.71 -14.93
C LYS A 202 -10.12 22.20 -14.98
N ARG A 203 -8.89 21.72 -14.80
CA ARG A 203 -8.61 20.28 -14.71
C ARG A 203 -9.40 19.63 -13.57
N PHE A 204 -9.39 20.21 -12.38
CA PHE A 204 -10.12 19.68 -11.22
C PHE A 204 -11.63 19.89 -11.33
N GLU A 205 -12.09 20.99 -11.89
CA GLU A 205 -13.51 21.19 -12.23
C GLU A 205 -14.01 20.11 -13.20
N ALA A 206 -13.21 19.74 -14.19
CA ALA A 206 -13.51 18.62 -15.11
C ALA A 206 -13.57 17.26 -14.41
N TYR A 207 -12.86 17.07 -13.29
CA TYR A 207 -12.99 15.90 -12.42
C TYR A 207 -14.20 15.97 -11.48
N HIS A 208 -15.03 16.99 -11.56
CA HIS A 208 -16.16 17.25 -10.65
C HIS A 208 -15.75 17.61 -9.21
N TRP A 209 -14.58 18.15 -9.01
CA TRP A 209 -14.19 18.78 -7.75
C TRP A 209 -14.79 20.18 -7.61
N HIS A 210 -15.05 20.58 -6.38
CA HIS A 210 -15.21 21.98 -6.03
C HIS A 210 -13.83 22.63 -5.94
N VAL A 211 -13.65 23.81 -6.54
CA VAL A 211 -12.37 24.50 -6.59
C VAL A 211 -12.51 25.90 -5.98
N VAL A 212 -11.71 26.19 -4.95
CA VAL A 212 -11.51 27.54 -4.43
C VAL A 212 -10.31 28.13 -5.13
N HIS A 213 -10.56 29.12 -5.97
CA HIS A 213 -9.54 29.68 -6.84
C HIS A 213 -8.62 30.65 -6.13
N ASP A 214 -7.33 30.49 -6.35
CA ASP A 214 -6.28 31.48 -6.38
C ASP A 214 -6.26 32.41 -5.14
N ILE A 215 -6.33 31.82 -3.93
CA ILE A 215 -6.24 32.58 -2.69
C ILE A 215 -4.77 32.95 -2.37
N ASP A 216 -4.57 34.03 -1.64
CA ASP A 216 -3.28 34.33 -1.03
C ASP A 216 -3.00 33.35 0.12
N GLY A 217 -2.07 32.43 -0.08
CA GLY A 217 -1.68 31.43 0.93
C GLY A 217 -0.94 32.01 2.14
N HIS A 218 -0.57 33.29 2.10
CA HIS A 218 0.05 34.02 3.20
C HIS A 218 -0.94 34.91 3.96
N ASP A 219 -2.22 34.95 3.55
CA ASP A 219 -3.30 35.62 4.26
C ASP A 219 -4.13 34.60 5.07
N PRO A 220 -3.97 34.54 6.41
CA PRO A 220 -4.71 33.60 7.25
C PRO A 220 -6.23 33.72 7.15
N GLU A 221 -6.77 34.90 6.92
CA GLU A 221 -8.22 35.09 6.78
C GLU A 221 -8.74 34.56 5.45
N ALA A 222 -7.98 34.73 4.37
CA ALA A 222 -8.30 34.12 3.08
C ALA A 222 -8.27 32.59 3.16
N VAL A 223 -7.25 32.02 3.82
CA VAL A 223 -7.13 30.57 4.05
C VAL A 223 -8.30 30.05 4.88
N LYS A 224 -8.63 30.71 5.98
CA LYS A 224 -9.75 30.34 6.85
C LYS A 224 -11.09 30.33 6.11
N LYS A 225 -11.35 31.37 5.32
CA LYS A 225 -12.56 31.49 4.49
C LYS A 225 -12.64 30.35 3.48
N ALA A 226 -11.53 30.02 2.81
CA ALA A 226 -11.45 28.94 1.83
C ALA A 226 -11.74 27.56 2.46
N ILE A 227 -11.23 27.31 3.66
CA ILE A 227 -11.51 26.04 4.37
C ILE A 227 -12.98 25.93 4.74
N LEU A 228 -13.58 27.01 5.26
CA LEU A 228 -15.03 27.03 5.59
C LEU A 228 -15.88 26.80 4.35
N GLU A 229 -15.51 27.40 3.22
CA GLU A 229 -16.18 27.19 1.92
C GLU A 229 -16.07 25.71 1.50
N ALA A 230 -14.86 25.15 1.53
CA ALA A 230 -14.63 23.73 1.18
C ALA A 230 -15.42 22.78 2.08
N GLN A 231 -15.45 23.03 3.41
CA GLN A 231 -16.22 22.24 4.35
C GLN A 231 -17.74 22.35 4.16
N SER A 232 -18.24 23.41 3.52
CA SER A 232 -19.66 23.57 3.22
C SER A 232 -20.15 22.67 2.08
N VAL A 233 -19.23 22.24 1.21
CA VAL A 233 -19.50 21.34 0.06
C VAL A 233 -19.41 19.90 0.51
N LYS A 234 -20.55 19.17 0.48
CA LYS A 234 -20.64 17.81 1.04
C LYS A 234 -20.65 16.69 0.01
N ASP A 235 -20.89 17.02 -1.23
CA ASP A 235 -21.09 16.07 -2.35
C ASP A 235 -19.93 16.00 -3.35
N LYS A 236 -18.88 16.77 -3.11
CA LYS A 236 -17.67 16.83 -3.95
C LYS A 236 -16.41 17.02 -3.12
N PRO A 237 -15.29 16.42 -3.50
CA PRO A 237 -14.01 16.81 -2.95
C PRO A 237 -13.69 18.26 -3.31
N SER A 238 -12.91 18.94 -2.47
CA SER A 238 -12.53 20.34 -2.68
C SER A 238 -11.03 20.49 -2.90
N LEU A 239 -10.65 21.35 -3.83
CA LEU A 239 -9.27 21.81 -4.01
C LEU A 239 -9.19 23.30 -3.70
N ILE A 240 -8.31 23.68 -2.77
CA ILE A 240 -7.99 25.07 -2.48
C ILE A 240 -6.64 25.38 -3.15
N ILE A 241 -6.64 26.28 -4.11
CA ILE A 241 -5.43 26.71 -4.81
C ILE A 241 -4.83 27.89 -4.06
N CYS A 242 -3.68 27.67 -3.42
CA CYS A 242 -3.01 28.64 -2.59
C CYS A 242 -1.76 29.19 -3.31
N ARG A 243 -1.77 30.46 -3.67
CA ARG A 243 -0.52 31.12 -4.11
C ARG A 243 0.40 31.31 -2.92
N THR A 244 1.61 30.81 -3.05
CA THR A 244 2.65 30.95 -2.02
C THR A 244 3.97 31.36 -2.63
N VAL A 245 4.91 31.67 -1.77
CA VAL A 245 6.31 31.93 -2.15
C VAL A 245 7.19 30.88 -1.49
N ILE A 246 7.79 29.99 -2.30
CA ILE A 246 8.77 29.01 -1.80
C ILE A 246 9.90 29.74 -1.08
N GLY A 247 10.36 29.23 0.07
CA GLY A 247 11.42 29.91 0.85
C GLY A 247 10.99 31.27 1.42
N PHE A 248 9.69 31.43 1.69
CA PHE A 248 9.13 32.70 2.20
C PHE A 248 9.92 33.25 3.40
N GLY A 249 10.32 34.51 3.31
CA GLY A 249 11.13 35.18 4.32
C GLY A 249 12.64 35.21 4.02
N SER A 250 13.12 34.37 3.11
CA SER A 250 14.52 34.45 2.67
C SER A 250 14.74 35.66 1.76
N PRO A 251 15.67 36.59 2.08
CA PRO A 251 15.89 37.79 1.27
C PRO A 251 16.37 37.51 -0.16
N ASN A 252 17.22 36.49 -0.33
CA ASN A 252 17.90 36.23 -1.61
C ASN A 252 17.40 34.99 -2.31
N LYS A 253 16.77 34.03 -1.61
CA LYS A 253 16.38 32.72 -2.13
C LYS A 253 14.88 32.46 -2.20
N ALA A 254 14.04 33.37 -1.63
CA ALA A 254 12.60 33.25 -1.75
C ALA A 254 12.14 33.34 -3.21
N GLY A 255 11.22 32.45 -3.61
CA GLY A 255 10.72 32.35 -4.99
C GLY A 255 11.69 31.73 -5.99
N LYS A 256 12.73 31.03 -5.51
CA LYS A 256 13.76 30.42 -6.35
C LYS A 256 13.99 28.94 -6.01
N GLU A 257 14.42 28.16 -6.99
CA GLU A 257 14.77 26.74 -6.88
C GLU A 257 15.87 26.47 -5.84
N GLU A 258 16.75 27.43 -5.58
CA GLU A 258 17.82 27.34 -4.58
C GLU A 258 17.29 27.08 -3.15
N SER A 259 16.05 27.47 -2.86
CA SER A 259 15.38 27.18 -1.58
C SER A 259 14.64 25.85 -1.58
N HIS A 260 14.48 25.19 -2.75
CA HIS A 260 13.66 23.98 -2.87
C HIS A 260 14.27 22.79 -2.12
N GLY A 261 15.49 22.39 -2.46
CA GLY A 261 16.08 21.11 -2.06
C GLY A 261 17.48 21.20 -1.41
N ALA A 262 17.87 22.34 -0.91
CA ALA A 262 19.15 22.55 -0.25
C ALA A 262 19.01 23.45 1.00
N ALA A 263 19.95 23.30 1.94
CA ALA A 263 20.07 24.23 3.06
C ALA A 263 20.30 25.65 2.55
N LEU A 264 19.69 26.64 3.23
CA LEU A 264 19.79 28.06 2.83
C LEU A 264 21.21 28.60 2.95
N GLY A 265 22.02 28.07 3.86
CA GLY A 265 23.31 28.58 4.27
C GLY A 265 23.20 29.44 5.53
N GLU A 266 24.23 29.43 6.37
CA GLU A 266 24.25 30.10 7.68
C GLU A 266 23.95 31.61 7.55
N GLU A 267 24.53 32.27 6.57
CA GLU A 267 24.32 33.69 6.32
C GLU A 267 22.87 33.99 5.92
N GLU A 268 22.30 33.20 5.01
CA GLU A 268 20.93 33.38 4.55
C GLU A 268 19.91 33.06 5.65
N VAL A 269 20.18 32.07 6.52
CA VAL A 269 19.37 31.78 7.69
C VAL A 269 19.33 32.98 8.64
N ALA A 270 20.48 33.63 8.88
CA ALA A 270 20.56 34.82 9.71
C ALA A 270 19.76 36.02 9.13
N LEU A 271 19.92 36.25 7.81
CA LEU A 271 19.14 37.27 7.10
C LEU A 271 17.64 36.99 7.09
N THR A 272 17.25 35.71 6.96
CA THR A 272 15.86 35.27 7.01
C THR A 272 15.25 35.55 8.36
N ARG A 273 15.96 35.26 9.47
CA ARG A 273 15.50 35.61 10.82
C ARG A 273 15.22 37.11 10.96
N GLN A 274 16.14 37.97 10.48
CA GLN A 274 15.95 39.43 10.51
C GLN A 274 14.71 39.86 9.73
N LYS A 275 14.52 39.35 8.51
CA LYS A 275 13.38 39.69 7.65
C LYS A 275 12.05 39.24 8.24
N LEU A 276 12.02 38.09 8.88
CA LEU A 276 10.83 37.55 9.54
C LEU A 276 10.55 38.25 10.90
N GLY A 277 11.49 39.02 11.45
CA GLY A 277 11.41 39.56 12.79
C GLY A 277 11.53 38.48 13.88
N TRP A 278 12.17 37.37 13.58
CA TRP A 278 12.38 36.25 14.48
C TRP A 278 13.76 36.36 15.15
N HIS A 279 13.80 36.88 16.34
CA HIS A 279 15.06 37.21 17.03
C HIS A 279 15.56 36.10 17.98
N HIS A 280 14.98 34.93 17.93
CA HIS A 280 15.37 33.80 18.78
C HIS A 280 16.48 32.98 18.12
N PRO A 281 17.41 32.43 18.90
CA PRO A 281 18.43 31.51 18.39
C PRO A 281 17.85 30.26 17.72
N ALA A 282 18.71 29.52 17.03
CA ALA A 282 18.30 28.26 16.40
C ALA A 282 17.71 27.29 17.43
N PHE A 283 16.59 26.68 17.10
CA PHE A 283 15.83 25.74 17.94
C PHE A 283 15.31 26.31 19.26
N GLU A 284 15.29 27.61 19.42
CA GLU A 284 14.67 28.25 20.58
C GLU A 284 13.28 28.80 20.19
N ILE A 285 12.25 28.20 20.80
CA ILE A 285 10.86 28.63 20.62
C ILE A 285 10.35 29.24 21.94
N PRO A 286 9.79 30.46 21.93
CA PRO A 286 9.21 31.09 23.11
C PRO A 286 8.10 30.23 23.74
N LYS A 287 8.01 30.26 25.07
CA LYS A 287 6.98 29.50 25.80
C LYS A 287 5.56 29.88 25.41
N GLU A 288 5.35 31.14 25.06
CA GLU A 288 4.05 31.69 24.63
C GLU A 288 3.62 31.07 23.29
N ILE A 289 4.57 30.78 22.38
CA ILE A 289 4.33 30.12 21.11
C ILE A 289 3.96 28.64 21.35
N TYR A 290 4.71 27.94 22.20
CA TYR A 290 4.34 26.58 22.60
C TYR A 290 2.93 26.49 23.19
N ARG A 291 2.54 27.43 24.07
CA ARG A 291 1.19 27.47 24.65
C ARG A 291 0.11 27.69 23.60
N ALA A 292 0.39 28.55 22.61
CA ALA A 292 -0.59 28.84 21.55
C ALA A 292 -0.73 27.68 20.55
N TRP A 293 0.31 26.88 20.38
CA TRP A 293 0.30 25.69 19.53
C TRP A 293 -0.21 24.42 20.24
N ASP A 294 -0.17 24.36 21.57
CA ASP A 294 -0.48 23.15 22.34
C ASP A 294 -1.91 22.66 22.06
N GLY A 295 -1.99 21.56 21.32
CA GLY A 295 -3.25 20.94 20.93
C GLY A 295 -3.78 19.89 21.90
N ARG A 296 -3.06 19.58 22.98
CA ARG A 296 -3.38 18.43 23.85
C ARG A 296 -4.73 18.59 24.54
N GLU A 297 -4.99 19.70 25.20
CA GLU A 297 -6.27 19.93 25.90
C GLU A 297 -7.47 19.91 24.93
N LYS A 298 -7.33 20.57 23.77
CA LYS A 298 -8.35 20.57 22.72
C LYS A 298 -8.59 19.15 22.18
N GLY A 299 -7.50 18.40 21.96
CA GLY A 299 -7.53 17.04 21.44
C GLY A 299 -8.16 16.04 22.42
N GLU A 300 -7.76 16.09 23.69
CA GLU A 300 -8.34 15.26 24.76
C GLU A 300 -9.83 15.49 24.91
N LYS A 301 -10.23 16.76 24.89
CA LYS A 301 -11.67 17.12 24.96
C LYS A 301 -12.46 16.58 23.76
N ALA A 302 -11.92 16.72 22.54
CA ALA A 302 -12.58 16.19 21.34
C ALA A 302 -12.71 14.64 21.39
N GLN A 303 -11.66 13.98 21.86
CA GLN A 303 -11.69 12.53 22.03
C GLN A 303 -12.65 12.07 23.11
N GLN A 304 -12.71 12.77 24.23
CA GLN A 304 -13.70 12.49 25.28
C GLN A 304 -15.13 12.65 24.76
N GLN A 305 -15.42 13.70 24.00
CA GLN A 305 -16.72 13.89 23.36
C GLN A 305 -17.08 12.73 22.42
N TRP A 306 -16.10 12.26 21.66
CA TRP A 306 -16.30 11.09 20.81
C TRP A 306 -16.56 9.81 21.63
N GLN A 307 -15.81 9.61 22.72
CA GLN A 307 -16.02 8.45 23.61
C GLN A 307 -17.42 8.47 24.24
N GLU A 308 -17.95 9.63 24.62
CA GLU A 308 -19.32 9.80 25.13
C GLU A 308 -20.36 9.45 24.05
N LYS A 309 -20.16 9.89 22.80
CA LYS A 309 -20.98 9.51 21.65
C LYS A 309 -20.94 8.00 21.41
N PHE A 310 -19.74 7.41 21.45
CA PHE A 310 -19.56 5.98 21.22
C PHE A 310 -20.21 5.14 22.33
N ALA A 311 -20.11 5.55 23.58
CA ALA A 311 -20.81 4.88 24.70
C ALA A 311 -22.34 4.92 24.55
N ALA A 312 -22.90 6.04 24.07
CA ALA A 312 -24.32 6.14 23.73
C ALA A 312 -24.69 5.22 22.56
N TYR A 313 -23.85 5.17 21.53
CA TYR A 313 -23.98 4.26 20.39
C TYR A 313 -23.94 2.79 20.82
N GLU A 314 -22.97 2.41 21.64
CA GLU A 314 -22.85 1.05 22.18
C GLU A 314 -24.07 0.61 22.96
N LYS A 315 -24.65 1.52 23.75
CA LYS A 315 -25.90 1.23 24.47
C LYS A 315 -27.09 1.04 23.53
N ALA A 316 -27.15 1.81 22.42
CA ALA A 316 -28.28 1.74 21.48
C ALA A 316 -28.09 0.61 20.44
N TYR A 317 -26.86 0.31 20.04
CA TYR A 317 -26.49 -0.63 18.98
C TYR A 317 -25.29 -1.51 19.37
N PRO A 318 -25.41 -2.38 20.40
CA PRO A 318 -24.29 -3.11 20.98
C PRO A 318 -23.57 -4.03 19.99
N GLU A 319 -24.29 -4.67 19.08
CA GLU A 319 -23.70 -5.55 18.07
C GLU A 319 -22.87 -4.76 17.04
N LEU A 320 -23.38 -3.60 16.60
CA LEU A 320 -22.65 -2.73 15.68
C LEU A 320 -21.42 -2.10 16.35
N ALA A 321 -21.51 -1.73 17.61
CA ALA A 321 -20.38 -1.19 18.37
C ALA A 321 -19.27 -2.24 18.53
N ALA A 322 -19.64 -3.48 18.86
CA ALA A 322 -18.68 -4.58 18.94
C ALA A 322 -18.01 -4.86 17.59
N GLU A 323 -18.78 -4.87 16.50
CA GLU A 323 -18.27 -5.07 15.15
C GLU A 323 -17.35 -3.91 14.71
N PHE A 324 -17.72 -2.65 14.98
CA PHE A 324 -16.89 -1.50 14.73
C PHE A 324 -15.53 -1.60 15.45
N THR A 325 -15.57 -1.92 16.74
CA THR A 325 -14.35 -2.05 17.55
C THR A 325 -13.46 -3.19 17.04
N ARG A 326 -14.04 -4.35 16.71
CA ARG A 326 -13.33 -5.48 16.13
C ARG A 326 -12.62 -5.07 14.84
N ARG A 327 -13.34 -4.42 13.93
CA ARG A 327 -12.80 -4.02 12.63
C ARG A 327 -11.72 -2.96 12.76
N MET A 328 -11.93 -1.95 13.61
CA MET A 328 -10.94 -0.88 13.81
C MET A 328 -9.67 -1.38 14.51
N SER A 329 -9.77 -2.40 15.36
CA SER A 329 -8.59 -3.07 15.95
C SER A 329 -7.89 -4.05 15.00
N GLY A 330 -8.48 -4.34 13.84
CA GLY A 330 -7.99 -5.31 12.87
C GLY A 330 -8.22 -6.78 13.28
N GLY A 331 -9.02 -7.03 14.31
CA GLY A 331 -9.35 -8.37 14.80
C GLY A 331 -10.19 -9.17 13.81
N LEU A 332 -10.03 -10.50 13.83
CA LEU A 332 -10.84 -11.43 13.04
C LEU A 332 -12.03 -11.96 13.87
N PRO A 333 -13.14 -12.40 13.22
CA PRO A 333 -14.24 -13.01 13.93
C PRO A 333 -13.82 -14.29 14.69
N GLU A 334 -14.45 -14.60 15.82
CA GLU A 334 -14.16 -15.81 16.60
C GLU A 334 -14.33 -17.10 15.77
N THR A 335 -15.24 -17.09 14.81
CA THR A 335 -15.52 -18.23 13.92
C THR A 335 -14.52 -18.37 12.78
N TRP A 336 -13.60 -17.42 12.59
CA TRP A 336 -12.69 -17.37 11.45
C TRP A 336 -11.87 -18.64 11.27
N GLU A 337 -11.17 -19.08 12.32
CA GLU A 337 -10.29 -20.24 12.25
C GLU A 337 -11.04 -21.53 11.91
N SER A 338 -12.16 -21.78 12.60
CA SER A 338 -12.96 -22.99 12.39
C SER A 338 -13.63 -23.01 11.02
N ALA A 339 -14.16 -21.89 10.55
CA ALA A 339 -14.84 -21.77 9.27
C ALA A 339 -13.86 -21.94 8.09
N THR A 340 -12.70 -21.28 8.17
CA THR A 340 -11.68 -21.38 7.10
C THR A 340 -11.03 -22.76 7.05
N GLN A 341 -10.75 -23.38 8.19
CA GLN A 341 -10.21 -24.75 8.22
C GLN A 341 -11.23 -25.76 7.66
N LYS A 342 -12.50 -25.61 8.01
CA LYS A 342 -13.56 -26.44 7.45
C LYS A 342 -13.62 -26.32 5.92
N PHE A 343 -13.61 -25.08 5.41
CA PHE A 343 -13.66 -24.82 3.97
C PHE A 343 -12.47 -25.44 3.25
N ILE A 344 -11.24 -25.28 3.77
CA ILE A 344 -10.01 -25.86 3.20
C ILE A 344 -10.11 -27.40 3.16
N ASN A 345 -10.59 -28.02 4.23
CA ASN A 345 -10.77 -29.47 4.30
C ASN A 345 -11.83 -29.96 3.31
N ASP A 346 -12.95 -29.22 3.19
CA ASP A 346 -14.01 -29.54 2.22
C ASP A 346 -13.49 -29.47 0.76
N LEU A 347 -12.64 -28.49 0.44
CA LEU A 347 -12.01 -28.38 -0.87
C LEU A 347 -11.10 -29.58 -1.14
N GLN A 348 -10.28 -30.01 -0.18
CA GLN A 348 -9.42 -31.18 -0.35
C GLN A 348 -10.23 -32.46 -0.56
N ALA A 349 -11.36 -32.60 0.13
CA ALA A 349 -12.26 -33.75 0.01
C ALA A 349 -13.09 -33.78 -1.30
N ASN A 350 -13.23 -32.62 -1.96
CA ASN A 350 -14.03 -32.44 -3.18
C ASN A 350 -13.17 -31.90 -4.32
N PRO A 351 -12.30 -32.72 -4.94
CA PRO A 351 -11.36 -32.28 -5.95
C PRO A 351 -12.07 -31.71 -7.19
N ALA A 352 -11.50 -30.59 -7.69
CA ALA A 352 -11.98 -29.94 -8.91
C ALA A 352 -10.82 -29.54 -9.82
N LYS A 353 -11.06 -29.60 -11.13
CA LYS A 353 -10.13 -29.06 -12.14
C LYS A 353 -10.60 -27.67 -12.57
N ILE A 354 -10.12 -26.64 -11.89
CA ILE A 354 -10.50 -25.23 -12.12
C ILE A 354 -9.28 -24.32 -12.16
N ALA A 355 -9.43 -23.16 -12.79
CA ALA A 355 -8.43 -22.11 -12.75
C ALA A 355 -8.27 -21.57 -11.32
N THR A 356 -7.05 -21.24 -10.91
CA THR A 356 -6.85 -20.72 -9.56
C THR A 356 -7.49 -19.34 -9.36
N ARG A 357 -7.68 -18.53 -10.42
CA ARG A 357 -8.54 -17.32 -10.35
C ARG A 357 -9.99 -17.66 -9.99
N LYS A 358 -10.53 -18.80 -10.46
CA LYS A 358 -11.88 -19.26 -10.10
C LYS A 358 -11.91 -19.81 -8.68
N ALA A 359 -10.86 -20.51 -8.26
CA ALA A 359 -10.67 -20.93 -6.88
C ALA A 359 -10.64 -19.73 -5.93
N SER A 360 -9.98 -18.64 -6.31
CA SER A 360 -9.98 -17.37 -5.60
C SER A 360 -11.41 -16.79 -5.44
N GLN A 361 -12.20 -16.75 -6.51
CA GLN A 361 -13.60 -16.32 -6.43
C GLN A 361 -14.44 -17.21 -5.50
N ASN A 362 -14.25 -18.52 -5.57
CA ASN A 362 -14.93 -19.47 -4.69
C ASN A 362 -14.54 -19.23 -3.21
N THR A 363 -13.27 -18.90 -2.97
CA THR A 363 -12.78 -18.54 -1.63
C THR A 363 -13.40 -17.23 -1.14
N LEU A 364 -13.51 -16.21 -2.00
CA LEU A 364 -14.22 -14.98 -1.68
C LEU A 364 -15.70 -15.24 -1.35
N ASN A 365 -16.37 -16.14 -2.06
CA ASN A 365 -17.73 -16.55 -1.74
C ASN A 365 -17.86 -17.22 -0.35
N ALA A 366 -16.81 -17.90 0.12
CA ALA A 366 -16.78 -18.56 1.44
C ALA A 366 -16.34 -17.60 2.56
N TYR A 367 -15.30 -16.79 2.33
CA TYR A 367 -14.72 -15.92 3.35
C TYR A 367 -15.42 -14.56 3.43
N GLY A 368 -15.93 -14.04 2.32
CA GLY A 368 -16.58 -12.73 2.27
C GLY A 368 -17.75 -12.58 3.26
N PRO A 369 -18.65 -13.55 3.38
CA PRO A 369 -19.73 -13.47 4.39
C PRO A 369 -19.25 -13.41 5.84
N LEU A 370 -18.02 -13.87 6.13
CA LEU A 370 -17.42 -13.81 7.46
C LEU A 370 -16.78 -12.45 7.75
N LEU A 371 -16.43 -11.70 6.71
CA LEU A 371 -15.58 -10.50 6.78
C LEU A 371 -16.22 -9.32 6.02
N PRO A 372 -17.21 -8.62 6.63
CA PRO A 372 -17.82 -7.44 6.03
C PRO A 372 -16.81 -6.31 5.70
N GLU A 373 -15.64 -6.35 6.32
CA GLU A 373 -14.53 -5.42 6.08
C GLU A 373 -13.72 -5.68 4.81
N LEU A 374 -13.93 -6.80 4.11
CA LEU A 374 -13.30 -7.02 2.81
C LEU A 374 -13.84 -6.00 1.79
N LEU A 375 -12.98 -5.07 1.38
CA LEU A 375 -13.30 -4.03 0.41
C LEU A 375 -12.48 -4.26 -0.86
N GLY A 376 -13.11 -4.84 -1.87
CA GLY A 376 -12.44 -5.28 -3.08
C GLY A 376 -12.54 -4.31 -4.25
N GLY A 377 -11.79 -4.60 -5.29
CA GLY A 377 -11.89 -3.89 -6.55
C GLY A 377 -10.95 -4.42 -7.62
N SER A 378 -11.14 -3.96 -8.84
CA SER A 378 -10.32 -4.32 -9.99
C SER A 378 -10.12 -3.13 -10.90
N ALA A 379 -8.98 -3.09 -11.60
CA ALA A 379 -8.67 -2.09 -12.62
C ALA A 379 -9.34 -2.46 -13.96
N ASP A 380 -10.67 -2.36 -14.00
CA ASP A 380 -11.52 -2.66 -15.17
C ASP A 380 -11.41 -4.10 -15.70
N LEU A 381 -11.02 -5.03 -14.85
CA LEU A 381 -10.83 -6.46 -15.21
C LEU A 381 -11.65 -7.42 -14.33
N ALA A 382 -12.68 -6.94 -13.64
CA ALA A 382 -13.47 -7.75 -12.72
C ALA A 382 -13.99 -9.09 -13.31
N PRO A 383 -14.50 -9.15 -14.55
CA PRO A 383 -14.92 -10.40 -15.17
C PRO A 383 -13.76 -11.36 -15.47
N SER A 384 -12.57 -10.83 -15.70
CA SER A 384 -11.35 -11.62 -15.99
C SER A 384 -10.61 -12.04 -14.72
N ASN A 385 -10.51 -11.14 -13.74
CA ASN A 385 -9.89 -11.43 -12.45
C ASN A 385 -10.79 -12.29 -11.55
N LEU A 386 -12.10 -12.33 -11.79
CA LEU A 386 -13.09 -13.03 -10.99
C LEU A 386 -13.11 -12.54 -9.53
N THR A 387 -13.12 -11.24 -9.34
CA THR A 387 -13.06 -10.59 -8.03
C THR A 387 -14.40 -10.09 -7.51
N ILE A 388 -15.42 -10.06 -8.36
CA ILE A 388 -16.82 -9.91 -7.92
C ILE A 388 -17.31 -11.27 -7.43
N TRP A 389 -17.83 -11.32 -6.22
CA TRP A 389 -18.38 -12.49 -5.59
C TRP A 389 -19.86 -12.27 -5.22
N LYS A 390 -20.56 -13.31 -4.77
CA LYS A 390 -22.04 -13.27 -4.56
C LYS A 390 -22.53 -12.18 -3.61
N GLY A 391 -21.69 -11.75 -2.66
CA GLY A 391 -22.01 -10.69 -1.71
C GLY A 391 -21.45 -9.31 -2.08
N SER A 392 -20.92 -9.15 -3.28
CA SER A 392 -20.39 -7.86 -3.73
C SER A 392 -21.50 -6.85 -3.98
N THR A 393 -21.34 -5.64 -3.41
CA THR A 393 -22.16 -4.47 -3.66
C THR A 393 -21.25 -3.31 -4.04
N SER A 394 -21.48 -2.70 -5.17
CA SER A 394 -20.65 -1.61 -5.68
C SER A 394 -20.83 -0.32 -4.88
N LEU A 395 -19.74 0.37 -4.54
CA LEU A 395 -19.78 1.73 -3.97
C LEU A 395 -20.41 2.76 -4.91
N LYS A 396 -20.53 2.45 -6.20
CA LYS A 396 -21.28 3.25 -7.17
C LYS A 396 -22.79 3.22 -6.87
N GLU A 397 -23.30 2.11 -6.38
CA GLU A 397 -24.72 1.89 -6.12
C GLU A 397 -25.08 2.21 -4.67
N ASP A 398 -24.23 1.83 -3.74
CA ASP A 398 -24.42 2.01 -2.30
C ASP A 398 -23.09 2.41 -1.63
N PRO A 399 -23.01 3.57 -0.98
CA PRO A 399 -21.81 3.98 -0.25
C PRO A 399 -21.44 3.02 0.90
N ALA A 400 -22.37 2.19 1.38
CA ALA A 400 -22.13 1.13 2.37
C ALA A 400 -21.63 -0.19 1.73
N GLY A 401 -21.42 -0.23 0.41
CA GLY A 401 -20.99 -1.41 -0.31
C GLY A 401 -19.56 -1.87 0.02
N ASN A 402 -19.10 -2.88 -0.72
CA ASN A 402 -17.82 -3.54 -0.47
C ASN A 402 -17.00 -3.78 -1.75
N TYR A 403 -17.32 -3.10 -2.84
CA TYR A 403 -16.62 -3.25 -4.11
C TYR A 403 -16.43 -1.91 -4.81
N ILE A 404 -15.18 -1.64 -5.24
CA ILE A 404 -14.79 -0.41 -5.94
C ILE A 404 -14.50 -0.74 -7.40
N HIS A 405 -15.18 -0.07 -8.32
CA HIS A 405 -14.83 -0.07 -9.73
C HIS A 405 -13.76 0.99 -9.98
N TYR A 406 -12.49 0.58 -9.96
CA TYR A 406 -11.37 1.51 -10.11
C TYR A 406 -11.23 2.06 -11.53
N GLY A 407 -11.76 1.35 -12.55
CA GLY A 407 -11.42 1.63 -13.93
C GLY A 407 -9.96 1.28 -14.24
N VAL A 408 -9.46 1.64 -15.42
CA VAL A 408 -8.07 1.37 -15.83
C VAL A 408 -7.13 2.33 -15.11
N ARG A 409 -6.84 2.04 -13.83
CA ARG A 409 -6.05 2.87 -12.91
C ARG A 409 -5.22 2.00 -11.95
N GLU A 410 -4.33 1.16 -12.46
CA GLU A 410 -3.57 0.20 -11.65
C GLU A 410 -2.75 0.87 -10.56
N PHE A 411 -2.09 1.98 -10.89
CA PHE A 411 -1.26 2.73 -9.94
C PHE A 411 -2.13 3.41 -8.87
N GLY A 412 -3.14 4.14 -9.31
CA GLY A 412 -4.11 4.80 -8.41
C GLY A 412 -4.82 3.79 -7.51
N MET A 413 -5.30 2.67 -8.06
CA MET A 413 -5.95 1.59 -7.33
C MET A 413 -5.08 1.06 -6.18
N THR A 414 -3.83 0.73 -6.47
CA THR A 414 -2.92 0.15 -5.48
C THR A 414 -2.58 1.16 -4.39
N ALA A 415 -2.34 2.42 -4.74
CA ALA A 415 -2.05 3.48 -3.76
C ALA A 415 -3.29 3.90 -2.95
N ILE A 416 -4.48 3.93 -3.55
CA ILE A 416 -5.76 4.13 -2.83
C ILE A 416 -5.95 3.02 -1.79
N ALA A 417 -5.73 1.78 -2.17
CA ALA A 417 -5.85 0.64 -1.25
C ALA A 417 -4.84 0.70 -0.10
N ASN A 418 -3.64 1.24 -0.30
CA ASN A 418 -2.72 1.55 0.78
C ASN A 418 -3.33 2.53 1.80
N GLY A 419 -3.99 3.58 1.31
CA GLY A 419 -4.70 4.53 2.15
C GLY A 419 -5.86 3.89 2.93
N ILE A 420 -6.66 3.05 2.28
CA ILE A 420 -7.75 2.30 2.91
C ILE A 420 -7.22 1.39 4.03
N ALA A 421 -6.11 0.68 3.78
CA ALA A 421 -5.49 -0.18 4.77
C ALA A 421 -5.02 0.59 6.01
N HIS A 422 -4.44 1.79 5.82
CA HIS A 422 -3.96 2.63 6.92
C HIS A 422 -5.06 3.38 7.66
N HIS A 423 -6.24 3.57 7.04
CA HIS A 423 -7.39 4.11 7.75
C HIS A 423 -7.82 3.18 8.89
N GLY A 424 -7.80 1.89 8.66
CA GLY A 424 -8.38 0.88 9.52
C GLY A 424 -9.86 0.62 9.20
N GLY A 425 -10.40 -0.46 9.77
CA GLY A 425 -11.79 -0.86 9.57
C GLY A 425 -12.07 -1.65 8.30
N PHE A 426 -11.10 -1.75 7.38
CA PHE A 426 -11.18 -2.50 6.13
C PHE A 426 -9.92 -3.33 5.86
N VAL A 427 -10.12 -4.42 5.11
CA VAL A 427 -9.06 -5.19 4.48
C VAL A 427 -9.24 -5.05 2.96
N PRO A 428 -8.50 -4.16 2.30
CA PRO A 428 -8.64 -3.96 0.87
C PRO A 428 -8.02 -5.11 0.08
N TYR A 429 -8.68 -5.52 -1.00
CA TYR A 429 -8.07 -6.32 -2.06
C TYR A 429 -8.26 -5.66 -3.41
N THR A 430 -7.21 -5.71 -4.23
CA THR A 430 -7.15 -5.09 -5.55
C THR A 430 -6.82 -6.14 -6.59
N ALA A 431 -7.19 -5.91 -7.84
CA ALA A 431 -6.93 -6.88 -8.88
C ALA A 431 -6.59 -6.27 -10.23
N THR A 432 -5.68 -6.94 -10.91
CA THR A 432 -5.34 -6.74 -12.32
C THR A 432 -4.64 -8.01 -12.85
N PHE A 433 -4.22 -8.04 -14.10
CA PHE A 433 -3.30 -9.06 -14.58
C PHE A 433 -1.92 -8.89 -13.96
N LEU A 434 -1.20 -9.99 -13.73
CA LEU A 434 0.11 -9.91 -13.09
C LEU A 434 1.08 -8.97 -13.82
N MET A 435 1.10 -9.03 -15.16
CA MET A 435 1.96 -8.16 -15.98
C MET A 435 1.72 -6.67 -15.69
N PHE A 436 0.47 -6.28 -15.40
CA PHE A 436 0.11 -4.87 -15.20
C PHE A 436 0.49 -4.35 -13.81
N VAL A 437 1.10 -5.16 -12.95
CA VAL A 437 1.79 -4.64 -11.76
C VAL A 437 2.86 -3.62 -12.14
N GLU A 438 3.39 -3.67 -13.37
CA GLU A 438 4.38 -2.70 -13.85
C GLU A 438 3.87 -1.26 -13.79
N TYR A 439 2.57 -1.03 -14.07
CA TYR A 439 1.95 0.29 -13.87
C TYR A 439 1.85 0.67 -12.39
N ALA A 440 1.68 -0.29 -11.49
CA ALA A 440 1.49 -0.08 -10.06
C ALA A 440 2.75 -0.32 -9.22
N ARG A 441 3.88 -0.61 -9.84
CA ARG A 441 5.08 -1.16 -9.19
C ARG A 441 5.53 -0.36 -7.98
N ASN A 442 5.53 0.97 -8.07
CA ASN A 442 5.96 1.82 -6.96
C ASN A 442 4.95 1.78 -5.80
N ALA A 443 3.63 1.78 -6.07
CA ALA A 443 2.61 1.66 -5.02
C ALA A 443 2.65 0.29 -4.33
N ALA A 444 2.95 -0.78 -5.06
CA ALA A 444 3.17 -2.12 -4.50
C ALA A 444 4.40 -2.14 -3.58
N ARG A 445 5.50 -1.51 -4.00
CA ARG A 445 6.68 -1.33 -3.15
C ARG A 445 6.36 -0.51 -1.89
N MET A 446 5.58 0.57 -2.04
CA MET A 446 5.16 1.40 -0.90
C MET A 446 4.25 0.64 0.06
N ALA A 447 3.39 -0.26 -0.42
CA ALA A 447 2.61 -1.14 0.45
C ALA A 447 3.51 -1.97 1.38
N ALA A 448 4.59 -2.53 0.85
CA ALA A 448 5.56 -3.30 1.62
C ALA A 448 6.34 -2.43 2.62
N LEU A 449 6.80 -1.26 2.18
CA LEU A 449 7.54 -0.29 3.01
C LEU A 449 6.69 0.20 4.18
N MET A 450 5.44 0.56 3.92
CA MET A 450 4.48 1.04 4.91
C MET A 450 3.85 -0.07 5.75
N LYS A 451 4.12 -1.34 5.43
CA LYS A 451 3.50 -2.50 6.06
C LYS A 451 1.97 -2.51 5.91
N ALA A 452 1.47 -2.02 4.78
CA ALA A 452 0.04 -1.95 4.51
C ALA A 452 -0.56 -3.35 4.33
N ARG A 453 -1.65 -3.63 5.04
CA ARG A 453 -2.42 -4.87 4.92
C ARG A 453 -3.29 -4.78 3.66
N GLN A 454 -2.68 -4.99 2.50
CA GLN A 454 -3.34 -5.02 1.20
C GLN A 454 -3.17 -6.39 0.54
N ILE A 455 -4.24 -6.93 -0.03
CA ILE A 455 -4.22 -8.17 -0.81
C ILE A 455 -4.30 -7.81 -2.29
N MET A 456 -3.32 -8.25 -3.06
CA MET A 456 -3.22 -7.98 -4.49
C MET A 456 -3.52 -9.28 -5.26
N VAL A 457 -4.63 -9.31 -5.98
CA VAL A 457 -5.05 -10.45 -6.80
C VAL A 457 -4.51 -10.23 -8.20
N TYR A 458 -3.48 -10.97 -8.57
CA TYR A 458 -2.83 -10.90 -9.88
C TYR A 458 -3.11 -12.16 -10.67
N THR A 459 -4.03 -12.08 -11.62
CA THR A 459 -4.41 -13.20 -12.48
C THR A 459 -3.62 -13.22 -13.78
N HIS A 460 -3.81 -14.25 -14.59
CA HIS A 460 -3.10 -14.40 -15.89
C HIS A 460 -1.59 -14.42 -15.69
N ASP A 461 -1.15 -15.34 -14.84
CA ASP A 461 0.14 -15.36 -14.14
C ASP A 461 1.35 -15.68 -15.03
N SER A 462 1.14 -16.16 -16.27
CA SER A 462 2.24 -16.66 -17.12
C SER A 462 1.85 -16.71 -18.60
N ILE A 463 2.65 -17.40 -19.40
CA ILE A 463 2.33 -17.76 -20.79
C ILE A 463 1.01 -18.54 -20.91
N GLY A 464 0.50 -19.12 -19.83
CA GLY A 464 -0.81 -19.74 -19.75
C GLY A 464 -2.00 -18.79 -20.00
N LEU A 465 -1.75 -17.47 -20.05
CA LEU A 465 -2.70 -16.49 -20.54
C LEU A 465 -3.09 -16.77 -21.99
N GLY A 466 -2.12 -17.14 -22.83
CA GLY A 466 -2.39 -17.56 -24.20
C GLY A 466 -2.23 -16.46 -25.25
N GLU A 467 -3.24 -16.30 -26.09
CA GLU A 467 -3.20 -15.61 -27.37
C GLU A 467 -2.91 -14.10 -27.31
N ASP A 468 -3.17 -13.45 -26.18
CA ASP A 468 -2.87 -12.01 -25.98
C ASP A 468 -1.38 -11.70 -26.10
N GLY A 469 -0.53 -12.70 -25.92
CA GLY A 469 0.88 -12.62 -26.24
C GLY A 469 1.75 -11.89 -25.23
N PRO A 470 2.98 -11.51 -25.61
CA PRO A 470 4.03 -11.05 -24.70
C PRO A 470 3.71 -9.73 -23.98
N THR A 471 2.82 -8.90 -24.49
CA THR A 471 2.41 -7.65 -23.81
C THR A 471 1.57 -7.89 -22.56
N HIS A 472 1.01 -9.09 -22.40
CA HIS A 472 0.12 -9.47 -21.31
C HIS A 472 0.65 -10.66 -20.50
N GLN A 473 1.55 -11.44 -21.05
CA GLN A 473 2.15 -12.60 -20.39
C GLN A 473 3.26 -12.15 -19.44
N ALA A 474 3.07 -12.42 -18.14
CA ALA A 474 4.07 -12.13 -17.14
C ALA A 474 5.26 -13.10 -17.25
N VAL A 475 6.47 -12.60 -17.06
CA VAL A 475 7.72 -13.37 -17.03
C VAL A 475 8.52 -13.00 -15.79
N GLU A 476 9.00 -11.77 -15.68
CA GLU A 476 9.86 -11.28 -14.59
C GLU A 476 9.07 -10.71 -13.39
N GLN A 477 7.77 -10.50 -13.51
CA GLN A 477 6.97 -9.77 -12.51
C GLN A 477 6.91 -10.51 -11.17
N LEU A 478 6.72 -11.84 -11.19
CA LEU A 478 6.70 -12.63 -9.96
C LEU A 478 8.03 -12.58 -9.21
N ALA A 479 9.14 -12.73 -9.92
CA ALA A 479 10.48 -12.61 -9.35
C ALA A 479 10.71 -11.21 -8.77
N SER A 480 10.29 -10.15 -9.46
CA SER A 480 10.35 -8.77 -8.99
C SER A 480 9.61 -8.56 -7.68
N LEU A 481 8.41 -9.14 -7.53
CA LEU A 481 7.64 -9.09 -6.28
C LEU A 481 8.34 -9.87 -5.15
N ARG A 482 8.83 -11.08 -5.44
CA ARG A 482 9.58 -11.92 -4.48
C ARG A 482 10.86 -11.25 -3.98
N LEU A 483 11.51 -10.42 -4.80
CA LEU A 483 12.71 -9.67 -4.44
C LEU A 483 12.41 -8.39 -3.63
N THR A 484 11.15 -7.99 -3.53
CA THR A 484 10.75 -6.82 -2.75
C THR A 484 10.72 -7.16 -1.26
N PRO A 485 11.47 -6.44 -0.40
CA PRO A 485 11.43 -6.70 1.04
C PRO A 485 10.02 -6.58 1.61
N ASN A 486 9.69 -7.43 2.57
CA ASN A 486 8.39 -7.45 3.26
C ASN A 486 7.18 -7.63 2.32
N PHE A 487 7.35 -8.26 1.17
CA PHE A 487 6.29 -8.55 0.22
C PHE A 487 6.04 -10.06 0.17
N SER A 488 4.83 -10.50 0.51
CA SER A 488 4.47 -11.93 0.46
C SER A 488 3.83 -12.29 -0.89
N THR A 489 4.19 -13.46 -1.43
CA THR A 489 3.63 -13.96 -2.70
C THR A 489 3.15 -15.38 -2.55
N TRP A 490 2.00 -15.69 -3.17
CA TRP A 490 1.43 -17.04 -3.25
C TRP A 490 1.10 -17.37 -4.70
N ARG A 491 1.71 -18.42 -5.25
CA ARG A 491 1.37 -18.97 -6.56
C ARG A 491 0.83 -20.39 -6.40
N PRO A 492 -0.48 -20.55 -6.12
CA PRO A 492 -1.08 -21.84 -5.79
C PRO A 492 -1.21 -22.75 -7.01
N CYS A 493 -1.05 -24.06 -6.80
CA CYS A 493 -1.22 -25.06 -7.85
C CYS A 493 -2.67 -25.57 -8.00
N ASP A 494 -3.53 -25.29 -7.01
CA ASP A 494 -4.94 -25.71 -7.02
C ASP A 494 -5.80 -24.88 -6.06
N GLN A 495 -7.09 -25.25 -5.94
CA GLN A 495 -8.03 -24.53 -5.09
C GLN A 495 -7.69 -24.60 -3.60
N VAL A 496 -7.03 -25.65 -3.13
CA VAL A 496 -6.68 -25.82 -1.71
C VAL A 496 -5.57 -24.85 -1.33
N GLU A 497 -4.49 -24.82 -2.11
CA GLU A 497 -3.43 -23.83 -1.90
C GLU A 497 -3.93 -22.38 -2.07
N ALA A 498 -4.87 -22.14 -3.00
CA ALA A 498 -5.47 -20.81 -3.18
C ALA A 498 -6.25 -20.36 -1.92
N ALA A 499 -7.03 -21.25 -1.32
CA ALA A 499 -7.77 -20.95 -0.09
C ALA A 499 -6.85 -20.70 1.11
N VAL A 500 -5.76 -21.47 1.24
CA VAL A 500 -4.73 -21.22 2.28
C VAL A 500 -4.02 -19.89 2.03
N GLY A 501 -3.66 -19.58 0.79
CA GLY A 501 -3.05 -18.29 0.43
C GLY A 501 -3.94 -17.09 0.81
N TRP A 502 -5.25 -17.17 0.52
CA TRP A 502 -6.21 -16.16 0.93
C TRP A 502 -6.32 -16.03 2.46
N LYS A 503 -6.40 -17.16 3.18
CA LYS A 503 -6.45 -17.15 4.65
C LYS A 503 -5.24 -16.40 5.23
N LEU A 504 -4.04 -16.76 4.80
CA LEU A 504 -2.81 -16.15 5.30
C LEU A 504 -2.64 -14.70 4.84
N ALA A 505 -3.13 -14.34 3.65
CA ALA A 505 -3.16 -12.95 3.19
C ALA A 505 -4.05 -12.07 4.08
N ILE A 506 -5.21 -12.57 4.48
CA ILE A 506 -6.14 -11.88 5.41
C ILE A 506 -5.53 -11.78 6.81
N GLU A 507 -4.84 -12.79 7.28
CA GLU A 507 -4.19 -12.83 8.61
C GLU A 507 -2.90 -12.00 8.69
N ARG A 508 -2.31 -11.62 7.56
CA ARG A 508 -1.08 -10.84 7.54
C ARG A 508 -1.34 -9.35 7.81
N HIS A 509 -0.96 -8.88 8.99
CA HIS A 509 -1.17 -7.49 9.42
C HIS A 509 -0.06 -6.51 9.04
N HIS A 510 1.13 -6.99 8.67
CA HIS A 510 2.34 -6.17 8.59
C HIS A 510 2.97 -6.15 7.20
N GLY A 511 2.15 -6.19 6.17
CA GLY A 511 2.62 -6.11 4.79
C GLY A 511 1.61 -6.63 3.78
N PRO A 512 1.84 -6.36 2.50
CA PRO A 512 0.99 -6.82 1.41
C PRO A 512 1.21 -8.31 1.12
N THR A 513 0.19 -8.92 0.52
CA THR A 513 0.28 -10.26 -0.06
C THR A 513 -0.25 -10.23 -1.48
N ALA A 514 0.50 -10.79 -2.43
CA ALA A 514 0.04 -11.02 -3.80
C ALA A 514 -0.37 -12.48 -4.00
N LEU A 515 -1.56 -12.69 -4.55
CA LEU A 515 -2.08 -13.98 -4.97
C LEU A 515 -1.91 -14.06 -6.49
N ILE A 516 -1.07 -14.99 -6.95
CA ILE A 516 -0.65 -15.13 -8.35
C ILE A 516 -1.41 -16.29 -8.96
N LEU A 517 -2.37 -16.00 -9.83
CA LEU A 517 -3.43 -16.92 -10.19
C LEU A 517 -3.49 -17.21 -11.69
N SER A 518 -3.75 -18.45 -12.04
CA SER A 518 -3.86 -18.91 -13.43
C SER A 518 -5.17 -18.53 -14.09
N ARG A 519 -5.12 -18.31 -15.41
CA ARG A 519 -6.28 -18.24 -16.28
C ARG A 519 -6.81 -19.63 -16.62
N GLN A 520 -5.91 -20.58 -16.89
CA GLN A 520 -6.21 -21.94 -17.29
C GLN A 520 -6.58 -22.82 -16.09
N ASN A 521 -7.33 -23.87 -16.35
CA ASN A 521 -7.75 -24.84 -15.34
C ASN A 521 -6.57 -25.72 -14.91
N LEU A 522 -6.45 -25.97 -13.62
CA LEU A 522 -5.43 -26.81 -13.00
C LEU A 522 -6.09 -27.97 -12.27
N ALA A 523 -5.46 -29.16 -12.37
CA ALA A 523 -5.91 -30.32 -11.63
C ALA A 523 -5.56 -30.20 -10.13
N GLN A 524 -6.46 -30.64 -9.28
CA GLN A 524 -6.21 -30.67 -7.84
C GLN A 524 -5.27 -31.85 -7.50
N VAL A 525 -4.39 -31.59 -6.54
CA VAL A 525 -3.44 -32.58 -6.02
C VAL A 525 -4.01 -33.28 -4.78
N GLU A 526 -3.78 -34.58 -4.69
CA GLU A 526 -4.07 -35.33 -3.47
C GLU A 526 -3.10 -35.00 -2.36
N ARG A 527 -3.62 -34.84 -1.14
CA ARG A 527 -2.83 -34.51 0.06
C ARG A 527 -3.39 -35.22 1.29
N THR A 528 -2.51 -35.61 2.17
CA THR A 528 -2.89 -36.01 3.53
C THR A 528 -3.28 -34.77 4.37
N PRO A 529 -3.99 -34.96 5.49
CA PRO A 529 -4.32 -33.84 6.38
C PRO A 529 -3.07 -33.07 6.88
N GLU A 530 -1.96 -33.77 7.09
CA GLU A 530 -0.68 -33.16 7.50
C GLU A 530 -0.09 -32.29 6.38
N GLN A 531 -0.19 -32.74 5.16
CA GLN A 531 0.24 -31.97 3.98
C GLN A 531 -0.62 -30.72 3.76
N VAL A 532 -1.95 -30.83 3.96
CA VAL A 532 -2.85 -29.67 3.90
C VAL A 532 -2.45 -28.62 4.93
N LYS A 533 -2.14 -29.03 6.17
CA LYS A 533 -1.62 -28.12 7.21
C LYS A 533 -0.25 -27.51 6.84
N ALA A 534 0.60 -28.29 6.20
CA ALA A 534 1.93 -27.88 5.81
C ALA A 534 1.95 -26.81 4.70
N ILE A 535 0.87 -26.66 3.92
CA ILE A 535 0.74 -25.58 2.92
C ILE A 535 1.02 -24.21 3.56
N ALA A 536 0.51 -23.98 4.76
CA ALA A 536 0.69 -22.72 5.49
C ALA A 536 2.16 -22.36 5.78
N ARG A 537 3.08 -23.30 5.64
CA ARG A 537 4.53 -23.08 5.77
C ARG A 537 5.20 -22.57 4.51
N GLY A 538 4.43 -22.37 3.43
CA GLY A 538 4.90 -21.78 2.18
C GLY A 538 5.60 -22.75 1.21
N GLY A 539 6.16 -23.82 1.73
CA GLY A 539 6.78 -24.93 0.98
C GLY A 539 6.69 -26.21 1.76
N TYR A 540 6.39 -27.31 1.11
CA TYR A 540 6.19 -28.61 1.77
C TYR A 540 6.44 -29.79 0.81
N ILE A 541 6.70 -30.96 1.39
CA ILE A 541 6.84 -32.21 0.63
C ILE A 541 5.46 -32.68 0.17
N LEU A 542 5.24 -32.64 -1.13
CA LEU A 542 3.98 -33.09 -1.73
C LEU A 542 4.00 -34.59 -2.06
N LYS A 543 5.13 -35.08 -2.56
CA LYS A 543 5.34 -36.49 -2.85
C LYS A 543 6.74 -36.91 -2.47
N ASP A 544 6.87 -38.07 -1.86
CA ASP A 544 8.14 -38.70 -1.56
C ASP A 544 8.06 -40.19 -1.92
N SER A 545 9.04 -40.70 -2.67
CA SER A 545 9.04 -42.09 -3.09
C SER A 545 9.55 -43.04 -2.01
N GLY A 546 9.81 -42.52 -0.79
CA GLY A 546 10.33 -43.26 0.34
C GLY A 546 11.87 -43.25 0.41
N GLY A 547 12.39 -43.22 1.61
CA GLY A 547 13.82 -43.16 1.85
C GLY A 547 14.47 -41.83 1.55
N LYS A 548 15.79 -41.80 1.42
CA LYS A 548 16.56 -40.62 1.12
C LYS A 548 16.37 -40.23 -0.35
N PRO A 549 15.95 -39.00 -0.68
CA PRO A 549 15.76 -38.64 -2.08
C PRO A 549 17.09 -38.57 -2.85
N ASP A 550 17.11 -39.12 -4.05
CA ASP A 550 18.19 -38.96 -5.02
C ASP A 550 18.10 -37.61 -5.71
N ILE A 551 16.86 -37.14 -5.92
CA ILE A 551 16.54 -35.87 -6.60
C ILE A 551 15.32 -35.20 -5.99
N ILE A 552 15.32 -33.86 -6.01
CA ILE A 552 14.19 -33.04 -5.60
C ILE A 552 13.69 -32.23 -6.80
N LEU A 553 12.39 -32.40 -7.12
CA LEU A 553 11.68 -31.56 -8.09
C LEU A 553 10.87 -30.51 -7.34
N ILE A 554 11.04 -29.23 -7.70
CA ILE A 554 10.38 -28.09 -7.06
C ILE A 554 9.47 -27.44 -8.09
N ALA A 555 8.21 -27.23 -7.76
CA ALA A 555 7.29 -26.53 -8.65
C ALA A 555 6.31 -25.62 -7.88
N THR A 556 5.68 -24.72 -8.64
CA THR A 556 4.59 -23.85 -8.18
C THR A 556 3.49 -23.84 -9.25
N GLY A 557 2.29 -23.44 -8.85
CA GLY A 557 1.23 -23.12 -9.80
C GLY A 557 0.96 -24.19 -10.85
N SER A 558 0.79 -23.76 -12.07
CA SER A 558 0.40 -24.60 -13.20
C SER A 558 1.41 -25.69 -13.58
N GLU A 559 2.65 -25.57 -13.16
CA GLU A 559 3.71 -26.53 -13.51
C GLU A 559 3.74 -27.75 -12.57
N MET A 560 2.90 -27.76 -11.53
CA MET A 560 2.87 -28.89 -10.58
C MET A 560 2.42 -30.20 -11.24
N GLU A 561 1.41 -30.18 -12.12
CA GLU A 561 0.88 -31.36 -12.76
C GLU A 561 1.96 -32.09 -13.59
N ILE A 562 2.68 -31.39 -14.45
CA ILE A 562 3.76 -31.99 -15.27
C ILE A 562 4.94 -32.43 -14.41
N THR A 563 5.19 -31.76 -13.30
CA THR A 563 6.26 -32.11 -12.35
C THR A 563 5.96 -33.45 -11.64
N LEU A 564 4.71 -33.67 -11.23
CA LEU A 564 4.27 -34.92 -10.64
C LEU A 564 4.37 -36.08 -11.64
N GLN A 565 3.96 -35.86 -12.90
CA GLN A 565 4.08 -36.85 -13.97
C GLN A 565 5.55 -37.22 -14.27
N ALA A 566 6.43 -36.21 -14.26
CA ALA A 566 7.88 -36.43 -14.40
C ALA A 566 8.45 -37.25 -13.23
N ALA A 567 8.00 -36.97 -12.01
CA ALA A 567 8.40 -37.70 -10.82
C ALA A 567 7.99 -39.20 -10.91
N GLU A 568 6.81 -39.50 -11.45
CA GLU A 568 6.35 -40.86 -11.66
C GLU A 568 7.23 -41.63 -12.66
N LYS A 569 7.61 -40.97 -13.77
CA LYS A 569 8.54 -41.57 -14.74
C LYS A 569 9.91 -41.86 -14.11
N LEU A 570 10.49 -40.92 -13.41
CA LEU A 570 11.79 -41.09 -12.74
C LEU A 570 11.74 -42.15 -11.63
N THR A 571 10.64 -42.24 -10.89
CA THR A 571 10.44 -43.30 -9.89
C THR A 571 10.36 -44.68 -10.58
N GLY A 572 9.68 -44.77 -11.73
CA GLY A 572 9.66 -45.97 -12.55
C GLY A 572 11.03 -46.37 -13.10
N GLU A 573 11.97 -45.45 -13.21
CA GLU A 573 13.38 -45.70 -13.57
C GLU A 573 14.25 -46.13 -12.36
N GLY A 574 13.68 -46.17 -11.15
CA GLY A 574 14.35 -46.63 -9.94
C GLY A 574 14.98 -45.51 -9.08
N HIS A 575 14.66 -44.25 -9.34
CA HIS A 575 15.13 -43.14 -8.54
C HIS A 575 14.18 -42.83 -7.36
N ASN A 576 14.74 -42.44 -6.21
CA ASN A 576 13.99 -41.89 -5.09
C ASN A 576 13.73 -40.40 -5.36
N VAL A 577 12.50 -40.06 -5.78
CA VAL A 577 12.13 -38.70 -6.17
C VAL A 577 11.28 -38.02 -5.09
N ARG A 578 11.70 -36.85 -4.69
CA ARG A 578 10.88 -35.94 -3.85
C ARG A 578 10.29 -34.83 -4.73
N VAL A 579 9.00 -34.53 -4.56
CA VAL A 579 8.34 -33.36 -5.14
C VAL A 579 7.99 -32.41 -4.04
N VAL A 580 8.43 -31.15 -4.17
CA VAL A 580 8.16 -30.06 -3.25
C VAL A 580 7.25 -29.06 -3.95
N SER A 581 6.10 -28.77 -3.34
CA SER A 581 5.30 -27.60 -3.69
C SER A 581 5.82 -26.41 -2.90
N LEU A 582 6.14 -25.31 -3.60
CA LEU A 582 6.72 -24.11 -3.01
C LEU A 582 5.91 -22.86 -3.39
N PRO A 583 4.60 -22.80 -3.03
CA PRO A 583 3.71 -21.74 -3.48
C PRO A 583 4.07 -20.37 -2.92
N SER A 584 4.76 -20.30 -1.77
CA SER A 584 5.18 -19.05 -1.13
C SER A 584 6.62 -19.13 -0.64
N THR A 585 7.52 -18.57 -1.41
CA THR A 585 8.96 -18.62 -1.11
C THR A 585 9.36 -17.82 0.11
N ASP A 586 8.75 -16.65 0.34
CA ASP A 586 9.02 -15.79 1.50
C ASP A 586 8.56 -16.44 2.81
N ILE A 587 7.40 -17.09 2.81
CA ILE A 587 6.90 -17.83 3.99
C ILE A 587 7.77 -19.05 4.29
N PHE A 588 8.19 -19.78 3.26
CA PHE A 588 9.09 -20.92 3.42
C PHE A 588 10.47 -20.50 3.95
N ASP A 589 11.04 -19.44 3.39
CA ASP A 589 12.35 -18.93 3.81
C ASP A 589 12.36 -18.43 5.26
N ALA A 590 11.20 -17.98 5.76
CA ALA A 590 11.01 -17.54 7.15
C ALA A 590 10.83 -18.72 8.15
N GLN A 591 10.71 -19.97 7.69
CA GLN A 591 10.64 -21.12 8.57
C GLN A 591 11.99 -21.37 9.25
N ASP A 592 11.95 -22.09 10.39
CA ASP A 592 13.17 -22.52 11.06
C ASP A 592 14.03 -23.43 10.17
N GLU A 593 15.32 -23.48 10.46
CA GLU A 593 16.30 -24.22 9.68
C GLU A 593 15.97 -25.72 9.63
N ALA A 594 15.48 -26.30 10.73
CA ALA A 594 15.15 -27.72 10.81
C ALA A 594 14.01 -28.07 9.84
N TYR A 595 12.99 -27.22 9.74
CA TYR A 595 11.91 -27.42 8.78
C TYR A 595 12.40 -27.27 7.34
N ARG A 596 13.13 -26.21 7.04
CA ARG A 596 13.66 -25.98 5.68
C ARG A 596 14.56 -27.13 5.25
N GLU A 597 15.41 -27.61 6.13
CA GLU A 597 16.29 -28.76 5.86
C GLU A 597 15.51 -30.08 5.72
N SER A 598 14.39 -30.23 6.43
CA SER A 598 13.52 -31.41 6.25
C SER A 598 12.87 -31.47 4.88
N VAL A 599 12.57 -30.31 4.28
CA VAL A 599 11.93 -30.20 2.94
C VAL A 599 12.97 -30.19 1.82
N LEU A 600 14.00 -29.36 1.95
CA LEU A 600 15.08 -29.17 0.97
C LEU A 600 16.47 -29.46 1.61
N PRO A 601 16.77 -30.71 1.92
CA PRO A 601 18.02 -31.05 2.58
C PRO A 601 19.25 -30.64 1.76
N ALA A 602 20.19 -29.93 2.38
CA ALA A 602 21.36 -29.33 1.73
C ALA A 602 22.24 -30.36 1.01
N HIS A 603 22.30 -31.59 1.54
CA HIS A 603 23.10 -32.65 0.95
C HIS A 603 22.53 -33.21 -0.36
N VAL A 604 21.26 -32.94 -0.69
CA VAL A 604 20.67 -33.32 -1.97
C VAL A 604 20.81 -32.17 -2.96
N THR A 605 21.87 -32.22 -3.77
CA THR A 605 22.20 -31.15 -4.73
C THR A 605 21.56 -31.37 -6.11
N ALA A 606 21.10 -32.56 -6.40
CA ALA A 606 20.32 -32.84 -7.61
C ALA A 606 18.91 -32.27 -7.44
N ARG A 607 18.70 -31.09 -7.99
CA ARG A 607 17.43 -30.34 -7.89
C ARG A 607 17.02 -29.77 -9.23
N VAL A 608 15.73 -29.84 -9.53
CA VAL A 608 15.12 -29.19 -10.71
C VAL A 608 13.95 -28.35 -10.26
N ALA A 609 13.95 -27.07 -10.64
CA ALA A 609 12.81 -26.17 -10.44
C ALA A 609 12.04 -25.99 -11.75
N VAL A 610 10.72 -25.93 -11.65
CA VAL A 610 9.81 -25.79 -12.79
C VAL A 610 8.79 -24.70 -12.49
N GLU A 611 8.91 -23.58 -13.17
CA GLU A 611 7.95 -22.46 -13.05
C GLU A 611 7.94 -21.63 -14.33
N ALA A 612 6.75 -21.35 -14.87
CA ALA A 612 6.55 -20.48 -16.01
C ALA A 612 6.70 -19.00 -15.61
N GLY A 613 7.93 -18.63 -15.31
CA GLY A 613 8.41 -17.31 -14.94
C GLY A 613 9.90 -17.26 -15.20
N ILE A 614 10.54 -16.12 -14.96
CA ILE A 614 11.99 -15.96 -15.21
C ILE A 614 12.80 -17.01 -14.45
N ALA A 615 13.69 -17.69 -15.15
CA ALA A 615 14.45 -18.83 -14.63
C ALA A 615 15.40 -18.45 -13.49
N ASP A 616 16.03 -17.29 -13.58
CA ASP A 616 17.16 -16.88 -12.73
C ASP A 616 16.83 -16.83 -11.23
N TYR A 617 15.58 -16.57 -10.88
CA TYR A 617 15.14 -16.55 -9.48
C TYR A 617 15.40 -17.88 -8.75
N TRP A 618 15.33 -19.00 -9.46
CA TRP A 618 15.36 -20.33 -8.88
C TRP A 618 16.74 -20.84 -8.50
N TYR A 619 17.82 -20.17 -8.92
CA TYR A 619 19.19 -20.56 -8.52
C TYR A 619 19.40 -20.59 -7.01
N LYS A 620 18.68 -19.77 -6.25
CA LYS A 620 18.69 -19.79 -4.79
C LYS A 620 18.32 -21.16 -4.20
N TYR A 621 17.43 -21.91 -4.85
CA TYR A 621 16.88 -23.17 -4.36
C TYR A 621 17.54 -24.40 -5.00
N VAL A 622 17.93 -24.29 -6.25
CA VAL A 622 18.55 -25.43 -6.97
C VAL A 622 20.08 -25.39 -6.95
N GLY A 623 20.69 -24.25 -6.66
CA GLY A 623 22.14 -24.06 -6.73
C GLY A 623 22.69 -24.12 -8.17
N LEU A 624 23.99 -23.93 -8.33
CA LEU A 624 24.64 -23.89 -9.65
C LEU A 624 24.73 -25.28 -10.32
N LYS A 625 24.57 -26.36 -9.56
CA LYS A 625 24.58 -27.74 -10.08
C LYS A 625 23.18 -28.23 -10.44
N GLY A 626 22.13 -27.55 -10.00
CA GLY A 626 20.75 -27.88 -10.33
C GLY A 626 20.35 -27.43 -11.73
N ALA A 627 19.11 -27.72 -12.12
CA ALA A 627 18.54 -27.27 -13.37
C ALA A 627 17.24 -26.51 -13.16
N ILE A 628 16.90 -25.68 -14.12
CA ILE A 628 15.68 -24.87 -14.09
C ILE A 628 14.97 -25.03 -15.43
N ILE A 629 13.65 -25.22 -15.38
CA ILE A 629 12.75 -25.06 -16.51
C ILE A 629 11.94 -23.82 -16.23
N GLY A 630 12.25 -22.74 -16.91
CA GLY A 630 11.69 -21.42 -16.75
C GLY A 630 11.83 -20.61 -18.03
N MET A 631 11.33 -19.39 -18.00
CA MET A 631 11.44 -18.45 -19.12
C MET A 631 12.83 -17.79 -19.13
N THR A 632 13.37 -17.61 -20.32
CA THR A 632 14.63 -16.87 -20.54
C THR A 632 14.44 -15.69 -21.48
N GLY A 633 13.22 -15.43 -21.91
CA GLY A 633 12.80 -14.36 -22.79
C GLY A 633 11.29 -14.15 -22.67
N TYR A 634 10.77 -13.25 -23.47
CA TYR A 634 9.34 -12.98 -23.50
C TYR A 634 8.54 -14.15 -24.06
N GLY A 635 7.22 -14.14 -23.82
CA GLY A 635 6.30 -15.12 -24.38
C GLY A 635 6.00 -14.91 -25.88
N GLU A 636 5.00 -15.61 -26.37
CA GLU A 636 4.55 -15.56 -27.77
C GLU A 636 3.02 -15.59 -27.83
N SER A 637 2.46 -15.05 -28.91
CA SER A 637 1.00 -15.06 -29.14
C SER A 637 0.57 -16.40 -29.78
N ALA A 638 0.02 -17.28 -28.94
CA ALA A 638 -0.54 -18.57 -29.36
C ALA A 638 -1.43 -19.16 -28.25
N PRO A 639 -2.24 -20.18 -28.54
CA PRO A 639 -2.93 -20.94 -27.50
C PRO A 639 -1.97 -21.54 -26.47
N ALA A 640 -2.38 -21.53 -25.20
CA ALA A 640 -1.54 -21.97 -24.08
C ALA A 640 -1.00 -23.41 -24.25
N ASP A 641 -1.80 -24.31 -24.76
CA ASP A 641 -1.42 -25.73 -25.03
C ASP A 641 -0.28 -25.88 -26.04
N LYS A 642 -0.03 -24.87 -26.88
CA LYS A 642 1.11 -24.77 -27.78
C LYS A 642 2.31 -24.08 -27.14
N LEU A 643 2.05 -23.10 -26.31
CA LEU A 643 3.11 -22.27 -25.68
C LEU A 643 3.91 -23.05 -24.64
N PHE A 644 3.25 -23.83 -23.77
CA PHE A 644 3.97 -24.61 -22.76
C PHE A 644 4.99 -25.59 -23.37
N PRO A 645 4.62 -26.45 -24.37
CA PRO A 645 5.61 -27.30 -25.04
C PRO A 645 6.69 -26.51 -25.80
N TYR A 646 6.32 -25.40 -26.45
CA TYR A 646 7.25 -24.59 -27.23
C TYR A 646 8.37 -24.01 -26.33
N PHE A 647 8.02 -23.56 -25.12
CA PHE A 647 9.00 -23.07 -24.14
C PHE A 647 9.61 -24.14 -23.25
N GLY A 648 9.35 -25.43 -23.54
CA GLY A 648 9.98 -26.56 -22.87
C GLY A 648 9.35 -27.00 -21.55
N PHE A 649 8.15 -26.51 -21.23
CA PHE A 649 7.38 -26.98 -20.08
C PHE A 649 6.67 -28.31 -20.42
N THR A 650 7.46 -29.39 -20.46
CA THR A 650 7.00 -30.74 -20.78
C THR A 650 7.57 -31.76 -19.79
N VAL A 651 6.85 -32.86 -19.63
CA VAL A 651 7.29 -33.96 -18.77
C VAL A 651 8.65 -34.50 -19.26
N GLU A 652 8.83 -34.60 -20.56
CA GLU A 652 10.04 -35.11 -21.20
C GLU A 652 11.25 -34.24 -20.87
N ASN A 653 11.11 -32.93 -20.96
CA ASN A 653 12.19 -32.00 -20.64
C ASN A 653 12.53 -32.01 -19.15
N ILE A 654 11.54 -32.16 -18.26
CA ILE A 654 11.80 -32.29 -16.82
C ILE A 654 12.61 -33.55 -16.55
N VAL A 655 12.23 -34.67 -17.13
CA VAL A 655 12.94 -35.98 -17.00
C VAL A 655 14.35 -35.89 -17.56
N GLU A 656 14.55 -35.25 -18.72
CA GLU A 656 15.87 -35.04 -19.31
C GLU A 656 16.78 -34.22 -18.40
N LYS A 657 16.28 -33.09 -17.91
CA LYS A 657 17.02 -32.21 -16.96
C LYS A 657 17.34 -32.96 -15.67
N ALA A 658 16.38 -33.73 -15.14
CA ALA A 658 16.56 -34.56 -13.95
C ALA A 658 17.68 -35.59 -14.12
N ARG A 659 17.68 -36.35 -15.22
CA ARG A 659 18.75 -37.29 -15.53
C ARG A 659 20.11 -36.62 -15.64
N ARG A 660 20.15 -35.42 -16.22
CA ARG A 660 21.38 -34.66 -16.34
C ARG A 660 21.96 -34.30 -14.95
N VAL A 661 21.13 -33.77 -14.04
CA VAL A 661 21.61 -33.36 -12.70
C VAL A 661 21.95 -34.55 -11.80
N LEU A 662 21.28 -35.72 -12.01
CA LEU A 662 21.61 -36.99 -11.34
C LEU A 662 22.99 -37.52 -11.75
N ASN A 663 23.41 -37.30 -12.99
CA ASN A 663 24.68 -37.75 -13.54
C ASN A 663 25.87 -36.81 -13.20
N ILE A 664 25.63 -35.64 -12.63
CA ILE A 664 26.68 -34.75 -12.13
C ILE A 664 27.21 -35.33 -10.82
N LYS A 665 28.28 -36.12 -10.92
CA LYS A 665 29.03 -36.57 -9.73
C LYS A 665 29.64 -35.33 -9.04
N GLY A 666 29.47 -35.23 -7.72
CA GLY A 666 29.88 -34.11 -6.88
C GLY A 666 31.37 -33.80 -6.89
#